data_9f5bf18ce793f02f70a84832c00c2f59
#
_entry.id   9f5bf18ce793f02f70a84832c00c2f59
#
_cell.length_a   1.000
_cell.length_b   1.000
_cell.length_c   1.000
_cell.angle_alpha   90.00
_cell.angle_beta   90.00
_cell.angle_gamma   90.00
#
_symmetry.space_group_name_H-M   'P 1'
#
loop_
_entity.id
_entity.type
_entity.pdbx_description
1 polymer ?
#
loop_
_entity_poly.entity_id
_entity_poly.type
_entity_poly.pdbx_seq_one_letter_code
_entity_poly.pdbx_strand_id
1 'polypeptide(L)'
;EQSKQLAYWMDWNNSYHTMSDENNYTIWHFLKLCHEKGWLYEGTDVMPWCPRCGTGLSEHEIVTEGYQEIVHPGLFIRFPLYAADSEITNHQSDSAKERSLLIWTTTPWTLSSNIAAAVNPELTYIEVLVSKNKESEDKEILYLAKGRLKECLKGDFEILNELKGSELVGHEYNAPFGELPVQKGIKHRVIAWNDVSEDEGTGIVHIAPGAGKEDFALSKTEGLPVIAPLDETGVFIDGFDWLTGKNVYEVNEAIFDSLKSKGVFYRLEKYKHRYPVCWRCNSELVFRLVNEWFISMKDLRHKIAAVTKNIRWIPAFGLQRELDWLKNMDDWMVSKKRYWGLALPIYKCECGNFDVIGSEQELKERAVSGWSKFDGKTPHRPWIDFVKIECSSCGRHTSRIKDVGNPWLDAGIVPFSTLDYLNDRDKWQEWFPADWISESFPGQFRNWFYSLLTMSTVLENTEPTKAIFSYALMRDEKGAEMHKSKGNAIWFEDAAEKMGVDAMRWLYSRQHPATNLNFGYQSTDEVRRQFMIPLWNIYSFFVTYAKIDGYNPYKYTFPEENTRPELDQWIISELNQLIEATTLALESYDSEKATLLIETFVDYLSNWYVRRSRRRFWKSGELDSSNQDNNFDKICAYTTLYECLVTTCKLIAPIMPHLSETIYQNLVHGEKGVNKRDKSSLQPISVHLSEFPKATGSLIDEKLSASVRLAMKLSSLGRAARSKVGLKVRQPAEIALVTLKSIEENSLLGPIEAQIKDELNVKKVEISSDDKGVLDISLMPNLPVLGKKYGAAVKDIRTNLALMDPFEVYGQVKKGEKVSIAGFLLEPEEIIVNIGERQGYSVSSDAGYAVAIKTDLTKNLIDEGISREVVHQIQNMRKSAGFNISDHIILKYYGNPNIQEIIENHLDYVSSETLADDIESAKPSADFYIETLNIEDKEVVIGIKVST
;
A
#
# COMPACT_ATOMS: atom_id res chain seq x y z
N GLU A 1 25.34 -3.36 -1.11
CA GLU A 1 25.60 -2.03 -1.69
C GLU A 1 24.32 -1.21 -1.77
N GLN A 2 23.24 -1.75 -2.35
CA GLN A 2 21.94 -1.05 -2.47
C GLN A 2 21.38 -0.60 -1.12
N SER A 3 21.43 -1.45 -0.09
CA SER A 3 20.96 -1.10 1.26
C SER A 3 21.78 0.05 1.87
N LYS A 4 23.08 0.11 1.60
CA LYS A 4 23.93 1.23 2.03
C LYS A 4 23.59 2.53 1.29
N GLN A 5 23.33 2.46 -0.01
CA GLN A 5 22.86 3.61 -0.79
C GLN A 5 21.48 4.11 -0.32
N LEU A 6 20.60 3.19 0.09
CA LEU A 6 19.32 3.55 0.72
C LEU A 6 19.47 4.13 2.13
N ALA A 7 20.71 4.32 2.61
CA ALA A 7 21.00 4.79 3.95
C ALA A 7 20.42 3.90 5.07
N TYR A 8 20.53 2.59 4.91
CA TYR A 8 20.32 1.65 6.01
C TYR A 8 21.56 1.68 6.92
N TRP A 9 21.38 2.27 8.10
CA TRP A 9 22.43 2.37 9.12
C TRP A 9 22.34 1.19 10.07
N MET A 10 22.91 0.09 9.62
CA MET A 10 22.98 -1.17 10.34
C MET A 10 24.43 -1.45 10.72
N ASP A 11 24.62 -2.23 11.77
CA ASP A 11 25.92 -2.82 12.05
C ASP A 11 26.20 -4.01 11.10
N TRP A 12 26.76 -3.69 9.95
CA TRP A 12 27.05 -4.65 8.88
C TRP A 12 28.06 -5.72 9.29
N ASN A 13 28.84 -5.48 10.37
CA ASN A 13 29.82 -6.45 10.88
C ASN A 13 29.15 -7.54 11.73
N ASN A 14 27.99 -7.25 12.31
CA ASN A 14 27.17 -8.19 13.08
C ASN A 14 25.99 -8.75 12.26
N SER A 15 26.13 -8.86 10.93
CA SER A 15 25.13 -9.51 10.10
C SER A 15 25.07 -11.00 10.39
N TYR A 16 23.85 -11.55 10.40
CA TYR A 16 23.66 -13.00 10.54
C TYR A 16 23.43 -13.66 9.18
N HIS A 17 23.66 -14.98 9.16
CA HIS A 17 23.37 -15.81 8.00
C HIS A 17 22.61 -17.07 8.45
N THR A 18 21.59 -17.49 7.69
CA THR A 18 20.79 -18.70 7.98
C THR A 18 21.62 -19.98 7.98
N MET A 19 22.82 -19.94 7.41
CA MET A 19 23.80 -21.04 7.43
C MET A 19 24.65 -21.11 8.70
N SER A 20 24.49 -20.15 9.63
CA SER A 20 25.28 -20.17 10.87
C SER A 20 24.90 -21.38 11.73
N ASP A 21 25.90 -21.86 12.50
CA ASP A 21 25.70 -23.00 13.37
C ASP A 21 24.71 -22.66 14.50
N GLU A 22 24.73 -21.41 15.01
CA GLU A 22 23.82 -20.90 16.02
C GLU A 22 22.37 -20.97 15.52
N ASN A 23 22.12 -20.57 14.26
CA ASN A 23 20.79 -20.65 13.66
C ASN A 23 20.30 -22.10 13.61
N ASN A 24 21.17 -23.00 13.13
CA ASN A 24 20.80 -24.39 12.97
C ASN A 24 20.57 -25.10 14.33
N TYR A 25 21.45 -24.91 15.32
CA TYR A 25 21.28 -25.53 16.63
C TYR A 25 20.12 -24.97 17.43
N THR A 26 19.75 -23.69 17.22
CA THR A 26 18.56 -23.12 17.86
C THR A 26 17.29 -23.73 17.25
N ILE A 27 17.26 -24.01 15.93
CA ILE A 27 16.14 -24.73 15.31
C ILE A 27 16.09 -26.18 15.78
N TRP A 28 17.25 -26.84 15.95
CA TRP A 28 17.28 -28.20 16.50
C TRP A 28 16.68 -28.23 17.91
N HIS A 29 17.02 -27.29 18.76
CA HIS A 29 16.43 -27.15 20.08
C HIS A 29 14.91 -26.97 20.02
N PHE A 30 14.40 -26.09 19.13
CA PHE A 30 12.96 -25.93 18.89
C PHE A 30 12.29 -27.26 18.47
N LEU A 31 12.88 -28.00 17.52
CA LEU A 31 12.32 -29.25 17.05
C LEU A 31 12.36 -30.33 18.14
N LYS A 32 13.40 -30.35 18.97
CA LYS A 32 13.52 -31.23 20.16
C LYS A 32 12.39 -30.99 21.13
N LEU A 33 12.10 -29.72 21.45
CA LEU A 33 10.96 -29.35 22.32
C LEU A 33 9.62 -29.76 21.71
N CYS A 34 9.45 -29.59 20.40
CA CYS A 34 8.23 -30.06 19.70
C CYS A 34 8.08 -31.58 19.81
N HIS A 35 9.18 -32.34 19.70
CA HIS A 35 9.17 -33.79 19.86
C HIS A 35 8.81 -34.20 21.29
N GLU A 36 9.45 -33.61 22.29
CA GLU A 36 9.19 -33.89 23.71
C GLU A 36 7.73 -33.62 24.13
N LYS A 37 7.11 -32.59 23.48
CA LYS A 37 5.69 -32.30 23.68
C LYS A 37 4.75 -33.16 22.83
N GLY A 38 5.28 -34.09 22.03
CA GLY A 38 4.50 -34.96 21.15
C GLY A 38 3.83 -34.26 19.98
N TRP A 39 4.30 -33.07 19.61
CA TRP A 39 3.76 -32.30 18.48
C TRP A 39 4.42 -32.64 17.14
N LEU A 40 5.67 -33.10 17.14
CA LEU A 40 6.39 -33.49 15.94
C LEU A 40 6.05 -34.95 15.57
N TYR A 41 5.62 -35.16 14.32
CA TYR A 41 5.29 -36.50 13.83
C TYR A 41 5.55 -36.64 12.32
N GLU A 42 5.71 -37.91 11.86
CA GLU A 42 5.71 -38.22 10.42
C GLU A 42 4.28 -38.46 9.98
N GLY A 43 3.87 -37.79 8.91
CA GLY A 43 2.54 -37.89 8.34
C GLY A 43 2.58 -38.09 6.82
N THR A 44 1.43 -38.50 6.29
CA THR A 44 1.24 -38.64 4.85
C THR A 44 0.19 -37.65 4.41
N ASP A 45 0.47 -36.89 3.34
CA ASP A 45 -0.47 -35.95 2.77
C ASP A 45 -0.33 -35.86 1.24
N VAL A 46 -1.36 -35.38 0.56
CA VAL A 46 -1.32 -35.09 -0.88
C VAL A 46 -0.96 -33.63 -1.12
N MET A 47 0.14 -33.42 -1.84
CA MET A 47 0.71 -32.09 -2.03
C MET A 47 0.89 -31.75 -3.51
N PRO A 48 0.79 -30.45 -3.87
CA PRO A 48 1.30 -29.98 -5.15
C PRO A 48 2.79 -30.29 -5.27
N TRP A 49 3.16 -30.94 -6.35
CA TRP A 49 4.51 -31.43 -6.59
C TRP A 49 5.01 -31.04 -7.98
N CYS A 50 6.22 -30.56 -8.05
CA CYS A 50 6.87 -30.32 -9.34
C CYS A 50 7.73 -31.54 -9.74
N PRO A 51 7.33 -32.35 -10.73
CA PRO A 51 8.10 -33.51 -11.17
C PRO A 51 9.48 -33.15 -11.69
N ARG A 52 9.61 -32.00 -12.36
CA ARG A 52 10.89 -31.52 -12.90
C ARG A 52 11.88 -31.11 -11.81
N CYS A 53 11.42 -30.47 -10.75
CA CYS A 53 12.28 -30.03 -9.64
C CYS A 53 12.40 -31.08 -8.54
N GLY A 54 11.59 -32.16 -8.55
CA GLY A 54 11.57 -33.20 -7.53
C GLY A 54 11.22 -32.68 -6.13
N THR A 55 10.28 -31.74 -6.01
CA THR A 55 9.97 -31.11 -4.71
C THR A 55 8.49 -30.73 -4.58
N GLY A 56 7.97 -30.86 -3.37
CA GLY A 56 6.66 -30.33 -3.00
C GLY A 56 6.68 -28.82 -2.91
N LEU A 57 5.59 -28.20 -3.36
CA LEU A 57 5.34 -26.77 -3.21
C LEU A 57 4.27 -26.57 -2.15
N SER A 58 4.47 -25.56 -1.30
CA SER A 58 3.39 -25.14 -0.39
C SER A 58 2.34 -24.32 -1.15
N GLU A 59 1.14 -24.27 -0.61
CA GLU A 59 0.07 -23.42 -1.18
C GLU A 59 0.52 -21.96 -1.32
N HIS A 60 1.44 -21.50 -0.47
CA HIS A 60 1.98 -20.11 -0.50
C HIS A 60 2.93 -19.86 -1.67
N GLU A 61 3.67 -20.89 -2.08
CA GLU A 61 4.55 -20.81 -3.25
C GLU A 61 3.73 -20.77 -4.56
N ILE A 62 2.44 -21.10 -4.48
CA ILE A 62 1.54 -21.17 -5.65
C ILE A 62 0.65 -19.92 -5.76
N VAL A 63 0.24 -19.28 -4.64
CA VAL A 63 -0.86 -18.27 -4.59
C VAL A 63 -0.58 -16.96 -5.32
N THR A 64 0.67 -16.47 -5.37
CA THR A 64 0.95 -15.15 -5.95
C THR A 64 1.35 -15.20 -7.43
N GLU A 65 2.21 -16.11 -7.82
CA GLU A 65 2.75 -16.20 -9.19
C GLU A 65 2.60 -17.59 -9.81
N GLY A 66 2.05 -18.53 -9.06
CA GLY A 66 2.02 -19.94 -9.40
C GLY A 66 0.78 -20.41 -10.17
N TYR A 67 -0.13 -19.52 -10.57
CA TYR A 67 -1.26 -19.90 -11.42
C TYR A 67 -1.17 -19.26 -12.79
N GLN A 68 -1.27 -20.09 -13.84
CA GLN A 68 -1.35 -19.64 -15.21
C GLN A 68 -2.66 -20.08 -15.85
N GLU A 69 -3.15 -19.32 -16.82
CA GLU A 69 -4.25 -19.77 -17.68
C GLU A 69 -3.73 -20.81 -18.67
N ILE A 70 -4.13 -22.06 -18.48
CA ILE A 70 -3.73 -23.20 -19.30
C ILE A 70 -4.97 -23.80 -19.94
N VAL A 71 -4.78 -24.41 -21.12
CA VAL A 71 -5.85 -25.13 -21.83
C VAL A 71 -5.62 -26.63 -21.66
N HIS A 72 -6.44 -27.25 -20.82
CA HIS A 72 -6.44 -28.70 -20.63
C HIS A 72 -7.55 -29.40 -21.40
N PRO A 73 -7.43 -30.72 -21.62
CA PRO A 73 -8.54 -31.52 -22.13
C PRO A 73 -9.63 -31.65 -21.05
N GLY A 74 -10.83 -31.12 -21.32
CA GLY A 74 -12.03 -31.39 -20.51
C GLY A 74 -12.66 -32.70 -21.01
N LEU A 75 -12.40 -33.79 -20.31
CA LEU A 75 -12.87 -35.12 -20.67
C LEU A 75 -14.20 -35.46 -19.99
N PHE A 76 -15.23 -35.78 -20.79
CA PHE A 76 -16.47 -36.39 -20.30
C PHE A 76 -16.41 -37.88 -20.50
N ILE A 77 -16.75 -38.65 -19.47
CA ILE A 77 -16.59 -40.11 -19.45
C ILE A 77 -17.80 -40.75 -18.74
N ARG A 78 -18.18 -41.96 -19.19
CA ARG A 78 -19.20 -42.77 -18.58
C ARG A 78 -18.64 -43.67 -17.51
N PHE A 79 -19.31 -43.74 -16.35
CA PHE A 79 -19.08 -44.77 -15.35
C PHE A 79 -20.31 -45.68 -15.32
N PRO A 80 -20.26 -46.85 -15.98
CA PRO A 80 -21.40 -47.73 -16.08
C PRO A 80 -21.79 -48.29 -14.70
N LEU A 81 -23.07 -48.20 -14.35
CA LEU A 81 -23.64 -48.76 -13.11
C LEU A 81 -23.84 -50.28 -13.27
N TYR A 82 -23.67 -51.05 -12.18
CA TYR A 82 -23.98 -52.48 -12.20
C TYR A 82 -25.50 -52.74 -12.33
N ALA A 83 -25.87 -53.76 -13.07
CA ALA A 83 -27.27 -54.09 -13.39
C ALA A 83 -28.12 -54.42 -12.18
N ALA A 84 -27.52 -54.86 -11.07
CA ALA A 84 -28.23 -55.14 -9.84
C ALA A 84 -28.75 -53.87 -9.11
N ASP A 85 -28.17 -52.73 -9.37
CA ASP A 85 -28.55 -51.43 -8.79
C ASP A 85 -29.52 -50.64 -9.69
N SER A 86 -30.08 -51.27 -10.73
CA SER A 86 -30.99 -50.67 -11.71
C SER A 86 -32.46 -50.59 -11.24
N GLU A 87 -32.77 -50.93 -9.95
CA GLU A 87 -34.15 -50.91 -9.42
C GLU A 87 -34.63 -49.50 -9.01
N ILE A 88 -33.92 -48.41 -9.40
CA ILE A 88 -34.25 -47.01 -9.04
C ILE A 88 -35.59 -46.55 -9.66
N THR A 89 -36.14 -47.26 -10.65
CA THR A 89 -37.37 -46.83 -11.36
C THR A 89 -38.41 -47.92 -11.58
N ASN A 90 -39.66 -47.59 -11.29
CA ASN A 90 -40.85 -48.41 -11.55
C ASN A 90 -41.23 -48.59 -13.05
N HIS A 91 -40.31 -48.32 -13.98
CA HIS A 91 -40.56 -48.44 -15.44
C HIS A 91 -40.04 -49.77 -15.98
N GLN A 92 -40.87 -50.78 -16.06
CA GLN A 92 -40.60 -52.16 -16.56
C GLN A 92 -40.15 -52.23 -18.06
N SER A 93 -40.18 -51.14 -18.81
CA SER A 93 -39.84 -51.18 -20.24
C SER A 93 -38.38 -50.83 -20.60
N ASP A 94 -37.59 -50.33 -19.64
CA ASP A 94 -36.22 -49.80 -19.88
C ASP A 94 -35.09 -50.63 -19.25
N SER A 95 -35.34 -51.85 -18.78
CA SER A 95 -34.38 -52.73 -18.10
C SER A 95 -33.24 -53.25 -18.96
N ALA A 96 -33.23 -52.98 -20.29
CA ALA A 96 -32.17 -53.37 -21.21
C ALA A 96 -31.19 -52.30 -21.63
N LYS A 97 -31.38 -51.03 -21.13
CA LYS A 97 -30.51 -49.90 -21.53
C LYS A 97 -29.37 -49.70 -20.55
N GLU A 98 -28.16 -49.44 -21.07
CA GLU A 98 -26.99 -49.14 -20.25
C GLU A 98 -27.20 -47.82 -19.47
N ARG A 99 -26.95 -47.84 -18.17
CA ARG A 99 -27.06 -46.71 -17.27
C ARG A 99 -25.64 -46.28 -16.82
N SER A 100 -25.30 -45.03 -16.88
CA SER A 100 -23.96 -44.52 -16.52
C SER A 100 -24.05 -43.20 -15.81
N LEU A 101 -23.16 -42.99 -14.85
CA LEU A 101 -22.86 -41.66 -14.33
C LEU A 101 -22.03 -40.93 -15.39
N LEU A 102 -22.36 -39.67 -15.70
CA LEU A 102 -21.55 -38.85 -16.57
C LEU A 102 -20.58 -38.05 -15.69
N ILE A 103 -19.29 -38.32 -15.85
CA ILE A 103 -18.19 -37.69 -15.08
C ILE A 103 -17.44 -36.74 -16.00
N TRP A 104 -16.85 -35.68 -15.42
CA TRP A 104 -15.99 -34.76 -16.10
C TRP A 104 -14.68 -34.58 -15.33
N THR A 105 -13.54 -34.51 -16.05
CA THR A 105 -12.22 -34.22 -15.47
C THR A 105 -11.32 -33.48 -16.43
N THR A 106 -10.44 -32.62 -15.90
CA THR A 106 -9.35 -31.96 -16.64
C THR A 106 -8.02 -32.68 -16.51
N THR A 107 -7.94 -33.70 -15.66
CA THR A 107 -6.73 -34.51 -15.38
C THR A 107 -7.01 -36.01 -15.67
N PRO A 108 -7.06 -36.43 -16.95
CA PRO A 108 -7.45 -37.80 -17.31
C PRO A 108 -6.58 -38.90 -16.67
N TRP A 109 -5.34 -38.62 -16.37
CA TRP A 109 -4.41 -39.57 -15.76
C TRP A 109 -4.84 -40.06 -14.36
N THR A 110 -5.60 -39.19 -13.61
CA THR A 110 -6.08 -39.54 -12.26
C THR A 110 -7.16 -40.60 -12.28
N LEU A 111 -7.82 -40.85 -13.44
CA LEU A 111 -8.81 -41.90 -13.58
C LEU A 111 -8.23 -43.30 -13.31
N SER A 112 -6.93 -43.53 -13.54
CA SER A 112 -6.21 -44.77 -13.21
C SER A 112 -6.22 -45.08 -11.70
N SER A 113 -6.43 -44.08 -10.86
CA SER A 113 -6.48 -44.14 -9.40
C SER A 113 -7.87 -43.83 -8.83
N ASN A 114 -8.91 -43.90 -9.67
CA ASN A 114 -10.29 -43.70 -9.22
C ASN A 114 -10.69 -44.73 -8.16
N ILE A 115 -11.31 -44.27 -7.08
CA ILE A 115 -11.79 -45.09 -5.96
C ILE A 115 -13.31 -44.97 -5.78
N ALA A 116 -13.86 -43.77 -5.97
CA ALA A 116 -15.27 -43.50 -5.80
C ALA A 116 -15.75 -42.42 -6.78
N ALA A 117 -17.05 -42.24 -6.88
CA ALA A 117 -17.70 -41.08 -7.47
C ALA A 117 -18.48 -40.35 -6.35
N ALA A 118 -18.37 -39.04 -6.25
CA ALA A 118 -19.04 -38.26 -5.23
C ALA A 118 -20.20 -37.44 -5.80
N VAL A 119 -21.28 -37.34 -5.04
CA VAL A 119 -22.47 -36.54 -5.31
C VAL A 119 -22.84 -35.71 -4.08
N ASN A 120 -23.43 -34.54 -4.30
CA ASN A 120 -23.99 -33.77 -3.20
C ASN A 120 -25.40 -34.29 -2.90
N PRO A 121 -25.67 -34.79 -1.67
CA PRO A 121 -26.96 -35.41 -1.30
C PRO A 121 -28.16 -34.49 -1.52
N GLU A 122 -28.02 -33.19 -1.37
CA GLU A 122 -29.06 -32.17 -1.45
C GLU A 122 -29.34 -31.66 -2.86
N LEU A 123 -28.40 -31.83 -3.81
CA LEU A 123 -28.61 -31.44 -5.19
C LEU A 123 -29.60 -32.34 -5.92
N THR A 124 -30.23 -31.80 -6.94
CA THR A 124 -31.14 -32.54 -7.83
C THR A 124 -30.40 -33.07 -9.03
N TYR A 125 -30.44 -34.38 -9.24
CA TYR A 125 -29.86 -35.05 -10.40
C TYR A 125 -31.01 -35.50 -11.34
N ILE A 126 -30.66 -35.73 -12.57
CA ILE A 126 -31.59 -36.16 -13.60
C ILE A 126 -31.11 -37.47 -14.24
N GLU A 127 -32.06 -38.29 -14.53
CA GLU A 127 -31.95 -39.49 -15.38
C GLU A 127 -32.36 -39.08 -16.80
N VAL A 128 -31.42 -39.13 -17.73
CA VAL A 128 -31.63 -38.62 -19.10
C VAL A 128 -31.37 -39.69 -20.12
N LEU A 129 -32.32 -39.88 -21.03
CA LEU A 129 -32.18 -40.75 -22.19
C LEU A 129 -31.55 -39.96 -23.32
N VAL A 130 -30.40 -40.45 -23.85
CA VAL A 130 -29.66 -39.84 -24.95
C VAL A 130 -29.31 -40.86 -26.01
N SER A 131 -29.08 -40.42 -27.24
CA SER A 131 -28.53 -41.32 -28.32
C SER A 131 -27.05 -41.54 -28.10
N LYS A 132 -26.58 -42.80 -28.15
CA LYS A 132 -25.15 -43.15 -27.99
C LYS A 132 -24.26 -42.49 -29.01
N ASN A 133 -24.71 -42.38 -30.25
CA ASN A 133 -24.02 -41.73 -31.37
C ASN A 133 -25.03 -41.02 -32.26
N LYS A 134 -24.60 -40.01 -33.04
CA LYS A 134 -25.44 -39.23 -33.96
C LYS A 134 -26.09 -40.09 -35.09
N GLU A 135 -25.53 -41.26 -35.37
CA GLU A 135 -25.93 -42.15 -36.47
C GLU A 135 -26.52 -43.49 -35.99
N SER A 136 -26.69 -43.69 -34.66
CA SER A 136 -27.18 -44.93 -34.06
C SER A 136 -28.55 -44.73 -33.42
N GLU A 137 -29.45 -45.70 -33.60
CA GLU A 137 -30.72 -45.79 -32.88
C GLU A 137 -30.54 -46.26 -31.43
N ASP A 138 -29.30 -46.65 -31.02
CA ASP A 138 -28.99 -47.10 -29.68
C ASP A 138 -29.05 -45.92 -28.71
N LYS A 139 -29.85 -46.07 -27.67
CA LYS A 139 -30.03 -45.10 -26.58
C LYS A 139 -29.40 -45.59 -25.27
N GLU A 140 -28.84 -44.67 -24.52
CA GLU A 140 -28.31 -44.91 -23.20
C GLU A 140 -28.95 -43.96 -22.16
N ILE A 141 -28.81 -44.25 -20.88
CA ILE A 141 -29.30 -43.45 -19.79
C ILE A 141 -28.09 -42.87 -19.04
N LEU A 142 -28.06 -41.54 -18.90
CA LEU A 142 -27.01 -40.83 -18.18
C LEU A 142 -27.55 -40.13 -16.94
N TYR A 143 -26.76 -40.13 -15.85
CA TYR A 143 -27.01 -39.37 -14.64
C TYR A 143 -26.06 -38.17 -14.55
N LEU A 144 -26.60 -36.97 -14.30
CA LEU A 144 -25.84 -35.73 -14.06
C LEU A 144 -26.71 -34.75 -13.28
N ALA A 145 -26.12 -33.72 -12.71
CA ALA A 145 -26.86 -32.69 -11.99
C ALA A 145 -27.76 -31.90 -12.92
N LYS A 146 -28.98 -31.59 -12.45
CA LYS A 146 -30.03 -30.90 -13.22
C LYS A 146 -29.56 -29.55 -13.78
N GLY A 147 -28.84 -28.76 -12.97
CA GLY A 147 -28.29 -27.47 -13.38
C GLY A 147 -27.26 -27.53 -14.49
N ARG A 148 -26.66 -28.71 -14.76
CA ARG A 148 -25.59 -28.91 -15.75
C ARG A 148 -26.03 -29.50 -17.07
N LEU A 149 -27.34 -29.74 -17.22
CA LEU A 149 -27.91 -30.44 -18.38
C LEU A 149 -27.52 -29.83 -19.72
N LYS A 150 -27.70 -28.51 -19.88
CA LYS A 150 -27.49 -27.79 -21.13
C LYS A 150 -26.02 -27.67 -21.54
N GLU A 151 -25.13 -27.57 -20.56
CA GLU A 151 -23.67 -27.47 -20.78
C GLU A 151 -23.05 -28.82 -21.09
N CYS A 152 -23.49 -29.89 -20.47
CA CYS A 152 -22.91 -31.22 -20.59
C CYS A 152 -23.45 -31.99 -21.77
N LEU A 153 -24.74 -31.91 -22.10
CA LEU A 153 -25.36 -32.66 -23.20
C LEU A 153 -25.50 -31.82 -24.46
N LYS A 154 -25.16 -32.38 -25.59
CA LYS A 154 -25.34 -31.77 -26.91
C LYS A 154 -26.21 -32.68 -27.80
N GLY A 155 -27.31 -32.17 -28.27
CA GLY A 155 -28.29 -32.91 -29.07
C GLY A 155 -29.61 -33.12 -28.33
N ASP A 156 -30.47 -33.98 -28.90
CA ASP A 156 -31.78 -34.30 -28.35
C ASP A 156 -31.66 -35.24 -27.15
N PHE A 157 -32.39 -34.93 -26.10
CA PHE A 157 -32.45 -35.74 -24.88
C PHE A 157 -33.87 -35.75 -24.31
N GLU A 158 -34.17 -36.76 -23.55
CA GLU A 158 -35.45 -36.94 -22.84
C GLU A 158 -35.18 -37.15 -21.35
N ILE A 159 -35.70 -36.27 -20.48
CA ILE A 159 -35.61 -36.46 -19.03
C ILE A 159 -36.61 -37.53 -18.62
N LEU A 160 -36.10 -38.61 -18.08
CA LEU A 160 -36.92 -39.74 -17.60
C LEU A 160 -37.35 -39.55 -16.15
N ASN A 161 -36.44 -39.07 -15.31
CA ASN A 161 -36.68 -38.90 -13.86
C ASN A 161 -35.79 -37.78 -13.24
N GLU A 162 -36.28 -37.25 -12.10
CA GLU A 162 -35.50 -36.35 -11.24
C GLU A 162 -35.34 -37.04 -9.87
N LEU A 163 -34.13 -37.02 -9.32
CA LEU A 163 -33.83 -37.65 -8.03
C LEU A 163 -32.89 -36.78 -7.22
N LYS A 164 -32.86 -37.01 -5.90
CA LYS A 164 -31.87 -36.38 -5.03
C LYS A 164 -30.54 -37.13 -5.09
N GLY A 165 -29.42 -36.40 -4.85
CA GLY A 165 -28.10 -37.04 -4.80
C GLY A 165 -28.05 -38.15 -3.74
N SER A 166 -28.77 -38.00 -2.64
CA SER A 166 -28.88 -39.03 -1.60
C SER A 166 -29.38 -40.39 -2.15
N GLU A 167 -30.15 -40.38 -3.22
CA GLU A 167 -30.68 -41.61 -3.85
C GLU A 167 -29.61 -42.32 -4.72
N LEU A 168 -28.57 -41.58 -5.17
CA LEU A 168 -27.43 -42.15 -5.90
C LEU A 168 -26.36 -42.76 -4.98
N VAL A 169 -26.32 -42.36 -3.71
CA VAL A 169 -25.31 -42.82 -2.76
C VAL A 169 -25.44 -44.33 -2.53
N GLY A 170 -24.31 -45.04 -2.57
CA GLY A 170 -24.21 -46.48 -2.39
C GLY A 170 -24.25 -47.29 -3.69
N HIS A 171 -24.69 -46.74 -4.82
CA HIS A 171 -24.66 -47.44 -6.07
C HIS A 171 -23.25 -47.81 -6.51
N GLU A 172 -23.07 -49.07 -6.93
CA GLU A 172 -21.79 -49.57 -7.43
C GLU A 172 -21.67 -49.35 -8.95
N TYR A 173 -20.44 -49.05 -9.44
CA TYR A 173 -20.18 -48.81 -10.85
C TYR A 173 -18.90 -49.50 -11.34
N ASN A 174 -18.77 -49.71 -12.64
CA ASN A 174 -17.55 -50.18 -13.30
C ASN A 174 -16.58 -49.02 -13.46
N ALA A 175 -15.46 -49.06 -12.76
CA ALA A 175 -14.43 -48.03 -12.91
C ALA A 175 -13.76 -48.11 -14.30
N PRO A 176 -13.36 -46.96 -14.90
CA PRO A 176 -12.80 -46.95 -16.24
C PRO A 176 -11.50 -47.74 -16.41
N PHE A 177 -10.77 -47.93 -15.29
CA PHE A 177 -9.51 -48.68 -15.25
C PHE A 177 -9.50 -49.75 -14.12
N GLY A 178 -10.64 -50.35 -13.81
CA GLY A 178 -10.80 -51.40 -12.80
C GLY A 178 -9.98 -52.67 -13.08
N GLU A 179 -9.50 -52.89 -14.31
CA GLU A 179 -8.63 -53.97 -14.70
C GLU A 179 -7.19 -53.83 -14.23
N LEU A 180 -6.72 -52.62 -13.88
CA LEU A 180 -5.35 -52.38 -13.45
C LEU A 180 -5.03 -53.20 -12.18
N PRO A 181 -3.81 -53.77 -12.07
CA PRO A 181 -3.42 -54.56 -10.87
C PRO A 181 -3.66 -53.84 -9.55
N VAL A 182 -3.46 -52.53 -9.48
CA VAL A 182 -3.67 -51.71 -8.27
C VAL A 182 -5.15 -51.51 -7.90
N GLN A 183 -6.09 -51.76 -8.83
CA GLN A 183 -7.52 -51.65 -8.66
C GLN A 183 -8.19 -52.96 -8.22
N LYS A 184 -7.45 -54.07 -8.22
CA LYS A 184 -8.01 -55.40 -7.90
C LYS A 184 -8.55 -55.44 -6.47
N GLY A 185 -9.81 -55.84 -6.32
CA GLY A 185 -10.50 -55.98 -5.04
C GLY A 185 -11.10 -54.67 -4.50
N ILE A 186 -11.00 -53.57 -5.20
CA ILE A 186 -11.66 -52.33 -4.84
C ILE A 186 -13.10 -52.36 -5.34
N LYS A 187 -14.03 -52.00 -4.42
CA LYS A 187 -15.44 -51.79 -4.77
C LYS A 187 -15.66 -50.31 -5.01
N HIS A 188 -15.94 -49.94 -6.25
CA HIS A 188 -16.22 -48.58 -6.68
C HIS A 188 -17.68 -48.25 -6.43
N ARG A 189 -17.94 -47.21 -5.64
CA ARG A 189 -19.31 -46.83 -5.27
C ARG A 189 -19.48 -45.29 -5.31
N VAL A 190 -20.73 -44.86 -5.38
CA VAL A 190 -21.10 -43.46 -5.21
C VAL A 190 -21.11 -43.10 -3.72
N ILE A 191 -20.50 -42.02 -3.33
CA ILE A 191 -20.44 -41.49 -1.96
C ILE A 191 -21.04 -40.10 -1.86
N ALA A 192 -21.45 -39.70 -0.66
CA ALA A 192 -21.95 -38.37 -0.34
C ALA A 192 -20.76 -37.39 -0.13
N TRP A 193 -20.85 -36.22 -0.72
CA TRP A 193 -19.94 -35.14 -0.44
C TRP A 193 -20.60 -33.78 -0.68
N ASN A 194 -20.75 -32.99 0.38
CA ASN A 194 -21.49 -31.72 0.35
C ASN A 194 -20.81 -30.62 -0.47
N ASP A 195 -19.50 -30.72 -0.72
CA ASP A 195 -18.74 -29.72 -1.49
C ASP A 195 -18.89 -29.88 -3.01
N VAL A 196 -19.55 -30.94 -3.49
CA VAL A 196 -19.90 -31.07 -4.90
C VAL A 196 -20.91 -29.98 -5.27
N SER A 197 -20.59 -29.18 -6.29
CA SER A 197 -21.43 -28.07 -6.75
C SER A 197 -21.91 -28.26 -8.20
N GLU A 198 -22.84 -27.40 -8.62
CA GLU A 198 -23.32 -27.31 -10.02
C GLU A 198 -22.59 -26.19 -10.80
N ASP A 199 -21.51 -25.63 -10.28
CA ASP A 199 -20.80 -24.51 -10.93
C ASP A 199 -19.97 -24.99 -12.11
N GLU A 200 -19.43 -26.23 -12.02
CA GLU A 200 -18.48 -26.78 -13.00
C GLU A 200 -18.72 -28.28 -13.22
N GLY A 201 -18.25 -28.81 -14.36
CA GLY A 201 -18.34 -30.24 -14.68
C GLY A 201 -19.77 -30.75 -14.85
N THR A 202 -20.06 -31.94 -14.35
CA THR A 202 -21.36 -32.64 -14.45
C THR A 202 -22.16 -32.67 -13.16
N GLY A 203 -21.59 -32.11 -12.07
CA GLY A 203 -22.13 -32.24 -10.71
C GLY A 203 -21.89 -33.62 -10.07
N ILE A 204 -21.10 -34.47 -10.70
CA ILE A 204 -20.59 -35.75 -10.17
C ILE A 204 -19.09 -35.74 -10.31
N VAL A 205 -18.37 -35.90 -9.20
CA VAL A 205 -16.90 -35.79 -9.14
C VAL A 205 -16.27 -37.17 -8.95
N HIS A 206 -15.27 -37.53 -9.76
CA HIS A 206 -14.49 -38.73 -9.49
C HIS A 206 -13.47 -38.48 -8.39
N ILE A 207 -13.29 -39.47 -7.51
CA ILE A 207 -12.44 -39.37 -6.32
C ILE A 207 -11.20 -40.25 -6.52
N ALA A 208 -10.01 -39.63 -6.42
CA ALA A 208 -8.70 -40.29 -6.51
C ALA A 208 -7.80 -39.86 -5.34
N PRO A 209 -7.93 -40.45 -4.15
CA PRO A 209 -7.28 -39.98 -2.91
C PRO A 209 -5.75 -39.87 -2.95
N GLY A 210 -5.07 -40.59 -3.83
CA GLY A 210 -3.62 -40.47 -3.99
C GLY A 210 -3.15 -39.36 -4.94
N ALA A 211 -4.09 -38.61 -5.56
CA ALA A 211 -3.83 -37.59 -6.55
C ALA A 211 -4.66 -36.30 -6.40
N GLY A 212 -5.47 -36.19 -5.32
CA GLY A 212 -6.25 -35.00 -4.96
C GLY A 212 -6.20 -34.76 -3.46
N LYS A 213 -6.00 -33.51 -3.01
CA LYS A 213 -5.89 -33.16 -1.59
C LYS A 213 -7.23 -33.34 -0.87
N GLU A 214 -8.28 -32.79 -1.46
CA GLU A 214 -9.63 -32.89 -0.96
C GLU A 214 -10.11 -34.35 -0.95
N ASP A 215 -9.77 -35.10 -2.01
CA ASP A 215 -10.06 -36.53 -2.12
C ASP A 215 -9.36 -37.34 -1.01
N PHE A 216 -8.13 -36.96 -0.67
CA PHE A 216 -7.38 -37.60 0.40
C PHE A 216 -8.01 -37.30 1.77
N ALA A 217 -8.45 -36.07 2.01
CA ALA A 217 -9.18 -35.73 3.22
C ALA A 217 -10.49 -36.52 3.33
N LEU A 218 -11.25 -36.60 2.24
CA LEU A 218 -12.50 -37.36 2.16
C LEU A 218 -12.26 -38.86 2.37
N SER A 219 -11.12 -39.40 1.89
CA SER A 219 -10.79 -40.81 2.10
C SER A 219 -10.64 -41.18 3.56
N LYS A 220 -10.16 -40.28 4.41
CA LYS A 220 -10.01 -40.50 5.86
C LYS A 220 -11.37 -40.57 6.58
N THR A 221 -12.35 -39.78 6.14
CA THR A 221 -13.71 -39.77 6.70
C THR A 221 -14.56 -40.93 6.21
N GLU A 222 -14.42 -41.28 4.91
CA GLU A 222 -15.23 -42.34 4.27
C GLU A 222 -14.56 -43.73 4.30
N GLY A 223 -13.30 -43.81 4.83
CA GLY A 223 -12.57 -45.06 4.90
C GLY A 223 -12.19 -45.63 3.53
N LEU A 224 -11.88 -44.75 2.55
CA LEU A 224 -11.55 -45.17 1.21
C LEU A 224 -10.07 -45.57 1.08
N PRO A 225 -9.74 -46.58 0.26
CA PRO A 225 -8.36 -46.91 -0.03
C PRO A 225 -7.65 -45.80 -0.80
N VAL A 226 -6.33 -45.70 -0.64
CA VAL A 226 -5.50 -44.66 -1.27
C VAL A 226 -4.54 -45.32 -2.29
N ILE A 227 -4.65 -44.95 -3.55
CA ILE A 227 -3.75 -45.36 -4.63
C ILE A 227 -2.89 -44.18 -5.04
N ALA A 228 -1.59 -44.24 -4.80
CA ALA A 228 -0.62 -43.24 -5.22
C ALA A 228 -0.01 -43.67 -6.57
N PRO A 229 -0.29 -42.98 -7.69
CA PRO A 229 0.11 -43.48 -9.02
C PRO A 229 1.54 -43.08 -9.41
N LEU A 230 2.13 -42.01 -8.85
CA LEU A 230 3.31 -41.36 -9.38
C LEU A 230 4.50 -41.42 -8.41
N ASP A 231 5.69 -41.59 -8.96
CA ASP A 231 6.96 -41.37 -8.30
C ASP A 231 7.30 -39.86 -8.22
N GLU A 232 8.53 -39.54 -7.74
CA GLU A 232 9.01 -38.15 -7.56
C GLU A 232 9.23 -37.42 -8.91
N THR A 233 9.38 -38.15 -10.01
CA THR A 233 9.61 -37.63 -11.37
C THR A 233 8.33 -37.54 -12.19
N GLY A 234 7.17 -37.89 -11.60
CA GLY A 234 5.87 -37.87 -12.29
C GLY A 234 5.68 -39.08 -13.22
N VAL A 235 6.42 -40.16 -12.96
CA VAL A 235 6.34 -41.42 -13.71
C VAL A 235 5.45 -42.40 -12.95
N PHE A 236 4.58 -43.11 -13.67
CA PHE A 236 3.72 -44.13 -13.08
C PHE A 236 4.56 -45.26 -12.48
N ILE A 237 4.31 -45.60 -11.21
CA ILE A 237 4.97 -46.70 -10.51
C ILE A 237 4.43 -48.05 -10.95
N ASP A 238 5.02 -49.14 -10.45
CA ASP A 238 4.55 -50.49 -10.70
C ASP A 238 3.12 -50.72 -10.24
N GLY A 239 2.38 -51.56 -11.00
CA GLY A 239 0.97 -51.89 -10.74
C GLY A 239 -0.04 -51.19 -11.63
N PHE A 240 0.40 -50.30 -12.50
CA PHE A 240 -0.46 -49.60 -13.47
C PHE A 240 -0.37 -50.17 -14.89
N ASP A 241 0.13 -51.38 -15.02
CA ASP A 241 0.21 -52.14 -16.26
C ASP A 241 0.84 -51.32 -17.41
N TRP A 242 0.10 -51.05 -18.53
CA TRP A 242 0.57 -50.32 -19.67
C TRP A 242 0.92 -48.85 -19.42
N LEU A 243 0.52 -48.27 -18.29
CA LEU A 243 0.93 -46.93 -17.83
C LEU A 243 2.25 -46.97 -17.08
N THR A 244 2.63 -48.08 -16.45
CA THR A 244 3.86 -48.21 -15.66
C THR A 244 5.08 -47.76 -16.46
N GLY A 245 5.92 -46.89 -15.84
CA GLY A 245 7.11 -46.33 -16.44
C GLY A 245 6.88 -45.18 -17.41
N LYS A 246 5.63 -44.77 -17.67
CA LYS A 246 5.31 -43.59 -18.49
C LYS A 246 5.17 -42.32 -17.67
N ASN A 247 5.57 -41.21 -18.28
CA ASN A 247 5.41 -39.89 -17.64
C ASN A 247 3.96 -39.40 -17.74
N VAL A 248 3.45 -38.77 -16.68
CA VAL A 248 2.08 -38.29 -16.56
C VAL A 248 1.68 -37.28 -17.64
N TYR A 249 2.61 -36.52 -18.17
CA TYR A 249 2.35 -35.54 -19.25
C TYR A 249 2.21 -36.15 -20.65
N GLU A 250 2.58 -37.42 -20.80
CA GLU A 250 2.64 -38.09 -22.10
C GLU A 250 1.51 -39.14 -22.28
N VAL A 251 0.69 -39.37 -21.27
CA VAL A 251 -0.25 -40.50 -21.28
C VAL A 251 -1.66 -40.17 -21.78
N ASN A 252 -2.02 -38.91 -21.97
CA ASN A 252 -3.40 -38.50 -22.22
C ASN A 252 -3.99 -39.20 -23.48
N GLU A 253 -3.27 -39.19 -24.59
CA GLU A 253 -3.76 -39.84 -25.82
C GLU A 253 -3.98 -41.35 -25.63
N ALA A 254 -3.05 -42.04 -24.98
CA ALA A 254 -3.18 -43.47 -24.71
C ALA A 254 -4.37 -43.78 -23.79
N ILE A 255 -4.66 -42.88 -22.83
CA ILE A 255 -5.85 -42.95 -21.96
C ILE A 255 -7.12 -42.77 -22.79
N PHE A 256 -7.17 -41.76 -23.68
CA PHE A 256 -8.33 -41.53 -24.52
C PHE A 256 -8.63 -42.73 -25.44
N ASP A 257 -7.60 -43.32 -26.03
CA ASP A 257 -7.77 -44.50 -26.91
C ASP A 257 -8.22 -45.73 -26.12
N SER A 258 -7.71 -45.93 -24.90
CA SER A 258 -8.19 -46.98 -24.01
C SER A 258 -9.68 -46.79 -23.67
N LEU A 259 -10.08 -45.56 -23.32
CA LEU A 259 -11.49 -45.24 -22.96
C LEU A 259 -12.42 -45.39 -24.16
N LYS A 260 -11.98 -45.03 -25.39
CA LYS A 260 -12.75 -45.26 -26.63
C LYS A 260 -12.91 -46.75 -26.92
N SER A 261 -11.85 -47.53 -26.76
CA SER A 261 -11.90 -49.00 -27.01
C SER A 261 -12.87 -49.70 -26.01
N LYS A 262 -13.03 -49.17 -24.83
CA LYS A 262 -13.99 -49.67 -23.81
C LYS A 262 -15.41 -49.12 -23.96
N GLY A 263 -15.64 -48.22 -24.90
CA GLY A 263 -16.96 -47.59 -25.12
C GLY A 263 -17.39 -46.60 -24.06
N VAL A 264 -16.52 -46.24 -23.09
CA VAL A 264 -16.83 -45.31 -21.99
C VAL A 264 -16.46 -43.87 -22.26
N PHE A 265 -15.70 -43.58 -23.31
CA PHE A 265 -15.40 -42.21 -23.76
C PHE A 265 -16.68 -41.53 -24.25
N TYR A 266 -17.05 -40.36 -23.67
CA TYR A 266 -18.24 -39.62 -24.10
C TYR A 266 -17.86 -38.45 -25.02
N ARG A 267 -17.07 -37.47 -24.53
CA ARG A 267 -16.70 -36.29 -25.28
C ARG A 267 -15.41 -35.67 -24.72
N LEU A 268 -14.68 -34.98 -25.60
CA LEU A 268 -13.50 -34.17 -25.26
C LEU A 268 -13.74 -32.73 -25.70
N GLU A 269 -13.38 -31.77 -24.85
CA GLU A 269 -13.39 -30.35 -25.17
C GLU A 269 -12.10 -29.67 -24.71
N LYS A 270 -11.84 -28.47 -25.22
CA LYS A 270 -10.75 -27.63 -24.73
C LYS A 270 -11.27 -26.80 -23.61
N TYR A 271 -10.69 -26.96 -22.43
CA TYR A 271 -11.08 -26.24 -21.23
C TYR A 271 -9.96 -25.31 -20.77
N LYS A 272 -10.24 -24.00 -20.76
CA LYS A 272 -9.31 -22.96 -20.33
C LYS A 272 -9.60 -22.60 -18.88
N HIS A 273 -8.62 -22.83 -18.01
CA HIS A 273 -8.73 -22.51 -16.59
C HIS A 273 -7.39 -22.12 -15.99
N ARG A 274 -7.42 -21.58 -14.76
CA ARG A 274 -6.22 -21.31 -13.98
C ARG A 274 -5.70 -22.61 -13.39
N TYR A 275 -4.45 -22.95 -13.69
CA TYR A 275 -3.79 -24.16 -13.22
C TYR A 275 -2.48 -23.85 -12.50
N PRO A 276 -2.11 -24.55 -11.40
CA PRO A 276 -0.89 -24.28 -10.67
C PRO A 276 0.35 -24.73 -11.44
N VAL A 277 1.35 -23.85 -11.48
CA VAL A 277 2.66 -24.09 -12.10
C VAL A 277 3.78 -23.83 -11.10
N CYS A 278 4.92 -24.46 -11.32
CA CYS A 278 6.11 -24.25 -10.50
C CYS A 278 6.69 -22.85 -10.74
N TRP A 279 6.76 -22.03 -9.72
CA TRP A 279 7.32 -20.67 -9.79
C TRP A 279 8.78 -20.63 -10.28
N ARG A 280 9.53 -21.75 -10.12
CA ARG A 280 10.94 -21.83 -10.50
C ARG A 280 11.15 -22.21 -11.96
N CYS A 281 10.40 -23.22 -12.46
CA CYS A 281 10.62 -23.78 -13.79
C CYS A 281 9.41 -23.69 -14.74
N ASN A 282 8.30 -23.11 -14.30
CA ASN A 282 7.03 -22.97 -15.01
C ASN A 282 6.39 -24.29 -15.50
N SER A 283 6.85 -25.46 -15.01
CA SER A 283 6.19 -26.73 -15.30
C SER A 283 4.89 -26.83 -14.52
N GLU A 284 3.88 -27.43 -15.13
CA GLU A 284 2.63 -27.78 -14.48
C GLU A 284 2.90 -28.65 -13.24
N LEU A 285 2.10 -28.48 -12.20
CA LEU A 285 2.21 -29.29 -11.00
C LEU A 285 1.32 -30.51 -11.08
N VAL A 286 1.73 -31.58 -10.40
CA VAL A 286 0.87 -32.73 -10.13
C VAL A 286 0.58 -32.78 -8.63
N PHE A 287 -0.53 -33.40 -8.25
CA PHE A 287 -0.79 -33.70 -6.84
C PHE A 287 -0.36 -35.13 -6.58
N ARG A 288 0.48 -35.35 -5.57
CA ARG A 288 0.94 -36.69 -5.19
C ARG A 288 1.00 -36.89 -3.70
N LEU A 289 0.81 -38.11 -3.29
CA LEU A 289 0.96 -38.55 -1.91
C LEU A 289 2.45 -38.55 -1.49
N VAL A 290 2.78 -37.86 -0.42
CA VAL A 290 4.15 -37.76 0.12
C VAL A 290 4.15 -37.99 1.62
N ASN A 291 5.27 -38.57 2.13
CA ASN A 291 5.55 -38.67 3.55
C ASN A 291 6.45 -37.50 3.95
N GLU A 292 5.98 -36.71 4.87
CA GLU A 292 6.66 -35.52 5.36
C GLU A 292 6.58 -35.43 6.89
N TRP A 293 7.36 -34.52 7.47
CA TRP A 293 7.35 -34.25 8.90
C TRP A 293 6.50 -33.03 9.21
N PHE A 294 5.63 -33.15 10.21
CA PHE A 294 4.66 -32.12 10.59
C PHE A 294 4.77 -31.77 12.07
N ILE A 295 4.49 -30.51 12.39
CA ILE A 295 4.19 -30.08 13.76
C ILE A 295 2.68 -29.95 13.88
N SER A 296 2.09 -30.67 14.83
CA SER A 296 0.64 -30.65 15.06
C SER A 296 0.19 -29.30 15.61
N MET A 297 -0.79 -28.70 14.94
CA MET A 297 -1.39 -27.42 15.32
C MET A 297 -2.68 -27.59 16.12
N LYS A 298 -3.09 -28.82 16.40
CA LYS A 298 -4.34 -29.11 17.11
C LYS A 298 -4.53 -28.27 18.38
N ASP A 299 -3.54 -28.30 19.26
CA ASP A 299 -3.56 -27.54 20.53
C ASP A 299 -2.71 -26.25 20.43
N LEU A 300 -1.65 -26.29 19.65
CA LEU A 300 -0.67 -25.21 19.54
C LEU A 300 -1.30 -23.93 18.94
N ARG A 301 -2.20 -24.05 17.95
CA ARG A 301 -2.89 -22.91 17.34
C ARG A 301 -3.60 -22.00 18.34
N HIS A 302 -4.17 -22.56 19.41
CA HIS A 302 -4.86 -21.79 20.45
C HIS A 302 -3.88 -20.97 21.30
N LYS A 303 -2.70 -21.50 21.56
CA LYS A 303 -1.62 -20.81 22.29
C LYS A 303 -1.04 -19.69 21.42
N ILE A 304 -0.79 -19.98 20.14
CA ILE A 304 -0.34 -18.97 19.16
C ILE A 304 -1.36 -17.84 19.06
N ALA A 305 -2.66 -18.15 18.95
CA ALA A 305 -3.71 -17.14 18.89
C ALA A 305 -3.80 -16.27 20.16
N ALA A 306 -3.47 -16.82 21.33
CA ALA A 306 -3.38 -16.04 22.55
C ALA A 306 -2.21 -15.05 22.54
N VAL A 307 -1.04 -15.50 22.12
CA VAL A 307 0.17 -14.68 21.97
C VAL A 307 -0.03 -13.58 20.91
N THR A 308 -0.63 -13.92 19.77
CA THR A 308 -0.92 -12.98 18.65
C THR A 308 -1.72 -11.75 19.09
N LYS A 309 -2.62 -11.90 20.07
CA LYS A 309 -3.46 -10.82 20.58
C LYS A 309 -2.72 -9.76 21.40
N ASN A 310 -1.53 -10.06 21.88
CA ASN A 310 -0.69 -9.13 22.63
C ASN A 310 0.05 -8.15 21.72
N ILE A 311 0.10 -8.43 20.42
CA ILE A 311 0.86 -7.65 19.44
C ILE A 311 0.03 -6.49 18.90
N ARG A 312 0.62 -5.32 18.80
CA ARG A 312 0.06 -4.19 18.06
C ARG A 312 0.22 -4.38 16.55
N TRP A 313 -0.90 -4.56 15.86
CA TRP A 313 -0.90 -4.73 14.39
C TRP A 313 -1.15 -3.39 13.67
N ILE A 314 -0.34 -3.10 12.68
CA ILE A 314 -0.45 -1.93 11.82
C ILE A 314 -0.35 -2.40 10.36
N PRO A 315 -1.42 -2.31 9.56
CA PRO A 315 -2.79 -1.88 9.91
C PRO A 315 -3.51 -2.84 10.88
N ALA A 316 -4.48 -2.33 11.63
CA ALA A 316 -5.18 -3.08 12.69
C ALA A 316 -5.89 -4.36 12.22
N PHE A 317 -6.33 -4.43 10.96
CA PHE A 317 -6.95 -5.62 10.38
C PHE A 317 -6.01 -6.84 10.32
N GLY A 318 -4.70 -6.63 10.47
CA GLY A 318 -3.69 -7.68 10.49
C GLY A 318 -3.97 -8.73 11.56
N LEU A 319 -4.38 -8.29 12.75
CA LEU A 319 -4.76 -9.20 13.83
C LEU A 319 -5.85 -10.19 13.40
N GLN A 320 -6.93 -9.69 12.82
CA GLN A 320 -8.04 -10.55 12.42
C GLN A 320 -7.62 -11.55 11.33
N ARG A 321 -6.83 -11.11 10.36
CA ARG A 321 -6.31 -12.01 9.30
C ARG A 321 -5.42 -13.12 9.84
N GLU A 322 -4.53 -12.81 10.79
CA GLU A 322 -3.69 -13.85 11.42
C GLU A 322 -4.54 -14.82 12.23
N LEU A 323 -5.54 -14.35 12.99
CA LEU A 323 -6.45 -15.22 13.74
C LEU A 323 -7.29 -16.11 12.83
N ASP A 324 -7.75 -15.59 11.69
CA ASP A 324 -8.50 -16.38 10.70
C ASP A 324 -7.60 -17.45 10.05
N TRP A 325 -6.35 -17.13 9.78
CA TRP A 325 -5.36 -18.12 9.32
C TRP A 325 -5.15 -19.22 10.36
N LEU A 326 -4.86 -18.86 11.60
CA LEU A 326 -4.65 -19.81 12.69
C LEU A 326 -5.85 -20.72 12.93
N LYS A 327 -7.07 -20.22 12.72
CA LYS A 327 -8.30 -21.01 12.83
C LYS A 327 -8.41 -22.10 11.75
N ASN A 328 -8.01 -21.77 10.52
CA ASN A 328 -8.29 -22.58 9.33
C ASN A 328 -7.07 -23.36 8.81
N MET A 329 -5.88 -23.14 9.37
CA MET A 329 -4.65 -23.79 8.93
C MET A 329 -4.59 -25.27 9.28
N ASP A 330 -3.93 -26.05 8.43
CA ASP A 330 -3.53 -27.43 8.69
C ASP A 330 -2.30 -27.51 9.61
N ASP A 331 -1.82 -28.74 9.90
CA ASP A 331 -0.57 -28.96 10.62
C ASP A 331 0.63 -28.42 9.81
N TRP A 332 1.65 -27.90 10.50
CA TRP A 332 2.77 -27.25 9.84
C TRP A 332 3.78 -28.26 9.30
N MET A 333 3.88 -28.41 7.99
CA MET A 333 4.89 -29.22 7.34
C MET A 333 6.27 -28.57 7.47
N VAL A 334 7.21 -29.26 8.12
CA VAL A 334 8.55 -28.76 8.44
C VAL A 334 9.67 -29.39 7.61
N SER A 335 9.40 -30.41 6.82
CA SER A 335 10.39 -31.07 5.97
C SER A 335 10.28 -30.70 4.50
N LYS A 336 11.37 -30.84 3.75
CA LYS A 336 11.46 -30.69 2.29
C LYS A 336 12.40 -31.76 1.71
N LYS A 337 12.00 -32.34 0.58
CA LYS A 337 12.80 -33.29 -0.18
C LYS A 337 13.85 -32.56 -1.01
N ARG A 338 14.86 -32.02 -0.37
CA ARG A 338 15.97 -31.28 -1.02
C ARG A 338 17.31 -31.74 -0.46
N TYR A 339 18.39 -31.48 -1.19
CA TYR A 339 19.73 -31.81 -0.73
C TYR A 339 20.26 -30.76 0.25
N TRP A 340 20.22 -29.49 -0.13
CA TRP A 340 20.79 -28.38 0.63
C TRP A 340 19.73 -27.62 1.43
N GLY A 341 20.09 -27.26 2.63
CA GLY A 341 19.31 -26.51 3.60
C GLY A 341 19.59 -26.98 5.02
N LEU A 342 18.82 -26.49 5.99
CA LEU A 342 18.85 -26.94 7.38
C LEU A 342 18.69 -28.47 7.45
N ALA A 343 19.66 -29.17 7.90
CA ALA A 343 19.54 -30.63 8.08
C ALA A 343 18.66 -30.94 9.31
N LEU A 344 17.53 -31.61 9.09
CA LEU A 344 16.62 -31.95 10.19
C LEU A 344 17.27 -32.95 11.13
N PRO A 345 17.31 -32.72 12.46
CA PRO A 345 18.00 -33.56 13.43
C PRO A 345 17.19 -34.82 13.84
N ILE A 346 16.52 -35.43 12.88
CA ILE A 346 15.58 -36.54 13.10
C ILE A 346 16.27 -37.86 12.71
N TYR A 347 16.34 -38.78 13.63
CA TYR A 347 16.94 -40.11 13.47
C TYR A 347 15.86 -41.17 13.55
N LYS A 348 15.40 -41.69 12.41
CA LYS A 348 14.32 -42.65 12.30
C LYS A 348 14.84 -44.09 12.28
N CYS A 349 14.35 -44.92 13.19
CA CYS A 349 14.71 -46.32 13.29
C CYS A 349 13.72 -47.26 12.60
N GLU A 350 14.18 -48.39 12.10
CA GLU A 350 13.32 -49.43 11.52
C GLU A 350 12.32 -50.03 12.52
N CYS A 351 12.52 -49.87 13.84
CA CYS A 351 11.54 -50.29 14.83
C CYS A 351 10.30 -49.38 14.92
N GLY A 352 10.25 -48.32 14.13
CA GLY A 352 9.16 -47.35 14.10
C GLY A 352 9.38 -46.15 15.02
N ASN A 353 10.37 -46.21 15.95
CA ASN A 353 10.73 -45.09 16.80
C ASN A 353 11.57 -44.06 16.05
N PHE A 354 11.52 -42.80 16.47
CA PHE A 354 12.44 -41.76 16.01
C PHE A 354 12.91 -40.89 17.18
N ASP A 355 14.13 -40.46 17.09
CA ASP A 355 14.81 -39.57 18.03
C ASP A 355 15.08 -38.23 17.38
N VAL A 356 15.00 -37.16 18.15
CA VAL A 356 15.32 -35.77 17.69
C VAL A 356 16.48 -35.26 18.57
N ILE A 357 17.54 -34.79 17.93
CA ILE A 357 18.69 -34.18 18.58
C ILE A 357 18.48 -32.67 18.72
N GLY A 358 18.69 -32.12 19.91
CA GLY A 358 18.46 -30.72 20.22
C GLY A 358 19.72 -29.85 20.26
N SER A 359 20.93 -30.43 20.24
CA SER A 359 22.18 -29.67 20.29
C SER A 359 23.35 -30.49 19.76
N GLU A 360 24.48 -29.81 19.48
CA GLU A 360 25.73 -30.46 19.13
C GLU A 360 26.25 -31.34 20.27
N GLN A 361 26.13 -30.88 21.51
CA GLN A 361 26.54 -31.62 22.68
C GLN A 361 25.76 -32.96 22.82
N GLU A 362 24.46 -32.94 22.69
CA GLU A 362 23.61 -34.13 22.68
C GLU A 362 23.99 -35.06 21.54
N LEU A 363 24.26 -34.52 20.35
CA LEU A 363 24.69 -35.33 19.20
C LEU A 363 26.03 -36.06 19.49
N LYS A 364 26.98 -35.33 20.08
CA LYS A 364 28.31 -35.90 20.48
C LYS A 364 28.18 -37.04 21.49
N GLU A 365 27.35 -36.83 22.49
CA GLU A 365 27.14 -37.82 23.56
C GLU A 365 26.44 -39.08 23.05
N ARG A 366 25.52 -38.94 22.09
CA ARG A 366 24.75 -40.07 21.53
C ARG A 366 25.38 -40.66 20.28
N ALA A 367 26.45 -40.10 19.73
CA ALA A 367 27.12 -40.61 18.54
C ALA A 367 27.81 -41.95 18.77
N VAL A 368 27.39 -42.97 18.04
CA VAL A 368 28.04 -44.32 18.07
C VAL A 368 29.04 -44.49 16.92
N SER A 369 28.94 -43.67 15.88
CA SER A 369 29.94 -43.66 14.78
C SER A 369 29.83 -42.33 13.99
N GLY A 370 30.89 -42.03 13.22
CA GLY A 370 30.97 -40.93 12.30
C GLY A 370 31.26 -39.55 12.91
N TRP A 371 31.34 -39.44 14.25
CA TRP A 371 31.60 -38.17 14.92
C TRP A 371 32.90 -37.52 14.43
N SER A 372 34.00 -38.27 14.32
CA SER A 372 35.30 -37.75 13.87
C SER A 372 35.30 -37.12 12.46
N LYS A 373 34.31 -37.43 11.63
CA LYS A 373 34.13 -36.82 10.31
C LYS A 373 33.29 -35.53 10.38
N PHE A 374 32.52 -35.39 11.44
CA PHE A 374 31.63 -34.26 11.68
C PHE A 374 32.27 -33.19 12.56
N ASP A 375 33.07 -33.58 13.55
CA ASP A 375 33.68 -32.69 14.54
C ASP A 375 34.37 -31.50 13.90
N GLY A 376 34.02 -30.29 14.34
CA GLY A 376 34.46 -29.01 13.76
C GLY A 376 33.89 -28.69 12.39
N LYS A 377 32.80 -29.33 11.96
CA LYS A 377 32.07 -29.02 10.73
C LYS A 377 30.68 -28.45 11.04
N THR A 378 30.16 -27.73 10.08
CA THR A 378 28.80 -27.22 10.16
C THR A 378 27.74 -28.34 10.17
N PRO A 379 26.60 -28.20 10.87
CA PRO A 379 25.53 -29.20 10.92
C PRO A 379 24.73 -29.34 9.61
N HIS A 380 25.35 -29.08 8.47
CA HIS A 380 24.78 -29.26 7.16
C HIS A 380 25.24 -30.57 6.51
N ARG A 381 24.52 -31.00 5.47
CA ARG A 381 24.97 -32.08 4.59
C ARG A 381 26.23 -31.67 3.82
N PRO A 382 27.19 -32.57 3.54
CA PRO A 382 27.11 -34.01 3.85
C PRO A 382 27.61 -34.38 5.26
N TRP A 383 28.15 -33.42 6.03
CA TRP A 383 28.89 -33.71 7.26
C TRP A 383 28.05 -34.39 8.32
N ILE A 384 26.84 -33.87 8.58
CA ILE A 384 25.92 -34.42 9.58
C ILE A 384 25.45 -35.83 9.24
N ASP A 385 25.42 -36.24 7.96
CA ASP A 385 24.95 -37.54 7.53
C ASP A 385 25.92 -38.68 7.88
N PHE A 386 27.16 -38.36 8.29
CA PHE A 386 28.12 -39.34 8.76
C PHE A 386 27.81 -39.85 10.17
N VAL A 387 27.12 -39.02 10.98
CA VAL A 387 26.88 -39.34 12.39
C VAL A 387 25.69 -40.30 12.50
N LYS A 388 25.94 -41.42 13.21
CA LYS A 388 24.87 -42.35 13.62
C LYS A 388 24.73 -42.34 15.13
N ILE A 389 23.53 -42.52 15.59
CA ILE A 389 23.17 -42.61 17.00
C ILE A 389 22.57 -43.99 17.33
N GLU A 390 22.50 -44.30 18.60
CA GLU A 390 21.74 -45.45 19.10
C GLU A 390 20.25 -45.04 19.28
N CYS A 391 19.35 -45.88 18.74
CA CYS A 391 17.90 -45.69 18.92
C CYS A 391 17.54 -45.84 20.40
N SER A 392 16.84 -44.82 20.96
CA SER A 392 16.44 -44.82 22.36
C SER A 392 15.50 -45.97 22.77
N SER A 393 14.78 -46.55 21.79
CA SER A 393 13.81 -47.62 22.05
C SER A 393 14.41 -49.03 21.93
N CYS A 394 15.25 -49.32 20.92
CA CYS A 394 15.68 -50.68 20.61
C CYS A 394 17.21 -50.86 20.54
N GLY A 395 18.02 -49.85 20.77
CA GLY A 395 19.47 -49.88 20.77
C GLY A 395 20.14 -50.06 19.40
N ARG A 396 19.39 -50.13 18.29
CA ARG A 396 19.98 -50.24 16.96
C ARG A 396 20.59 -48.91 16.52
N HIS A 397 21.70 -49.02 15.77
CA HIS A 397 22.30 -47.80 15.18
C HIS A 397 21.43 -47.24 14.06
N THR A 398 21.13 -45.97 14.14
CA THR A 398 20.26 -45.29 13.17
C THR A 398 20.92 -44.06 12.58
N SER A 399 20.61 -43.76 11.34
CA SER A 399 21.08 -42.59 10.62
C SER A 399 19.98 -41.52 10.58
N ARG A 400 20.39 -40.28 10.40
CA ARG A 400 19.47 -39.15 10.19
C ARG A 400 18.64 -39.36 8.90
N ILE A 401 17.41 -38.87 8.89
CA ILE A 401 16.64 -38.78 7.65
C ILE A 401 17.34 -37.84 6.65
N LYS A 402 17.10 -38.04 5.35
CA LYS A 402 17.76 -37.23 4.31
C LYS A 402 17.16 -35.87 4.11
N ASP A 403 15.99 -35.64 4.67
CA ASP A 403 15.21 -34.41 4.48
C ASP A 403 15.89 -33.20 5.11
N VAL A 404 15.61 -32.01 4.52
CA VAL A 404 16.02 -30.71 5.05
C VAL A 404 14.79 -29.96 5.57
N GLY A 405 15.01 -28.92 6.37
CA GLY A 405 13.96 -28.10 6.93
C GLY A 405 13.29 -27.18 5.91
N ASN A 406 12.06 -26.83 6.20
CA ASN A 406 11.35 -25.74 5.51
C ASN A 406 12.07 -24.41 5.79
N PRO A 407 12.32 -23.54 4.78
CA PRO A 407 12.99 -22.24 4.96
C PRO A 407 12.34 -21.31 6.00
N TRP A 408 11.05 -21.48 6.29
CA TRP A 408 10.37 -20.70 7.33
C TRP A 408 10.80 -21.06 8.76
N LEU A 409 11.46 -22.22 8.94
CA LEU A 409 12.16 -22.53 10.19
C LEU A 409 13.35 -21.57 10.40
N ASP A 410 14.14 -21.34 9.34
CA ASP A 410 15.27 -20.41 9.37
C ASP A 410 14.82 -18.97 9.62
N ALA A 411 13.70 -18.55 9.02
CA ALA A 411 13.18 -17.20 9.19
C ALA A 411 12.52 -16.97 10.55
N GLY A 412 11.82 -17.98 11.07
CA GLY A 412 11.08 -17.87 12.34
C GLY A 412 11.95 -17.88 13.57
N ILE A 413 13.17 -18.48 13.50
CA ILE A 413 14.06 -18.62 14.66
C ILE A 413 14.89 -17.35 14.94
N VAL A 414 14.92 -16.39 14.01
CA VAL A 414 15.80 -15.20 14.06
C VAL A 414 15.82 -14.47 15.42
N PRO A 415 14.69 -14.21 16.09
CA PRO A 415 14.71 -13.49 17.38
C PRO A 415 15.40 -14.26 18.50
N PHE A 416 15.72 -15.52 18.28
CA PHE A 416 16.39 -16.41 19.23
C PHE A 416 17.85 -16.66 18.83
N SER A 417 18.08 -17.10 17.60
CA SER A 417 19.40 -17.46 17.13
C SER A 417 20.38 -16.28 17.04
N THR A 418 19.92 -15.11 16.63
CA THR A 418 20.78 -13.92 16.47
C THR A 418 21.11 -13.21 17.76
N LEU A 419 20.39 -13.49 18.83
CA LEU A 419 20.56 -12.87 20.15
C LEU A 419 21.15 -13.83 21.18
N ASP A 420 21.68 -14.98 20.72
CA ASP A 420 22.39 -15.95 21.55
C ASP A 420 21.55 -16.63 22.65
N TYR A 421 20.28 -16.90 22.32
CA TYR A 421 19.27 -17.46 23.22
C TYR A 421 19.73 -18.70 24.00
N LEU A 422 20.51 -19.61 23.38
CA LEU A 422 20.95 -20.85 24.01
C LEU A 422 22.10 -20.65 24.99
N ASN A 423 22.98 -19.65 24.79
CA ASN A 423 24.21 -19.49 25.53
C ASN A 423 24.23 -18.26 26.44
N ASP A 424 23.52 -17.17 26.10
CA ASP A 424 23.47 -15.93 26.86
C ASP A 424 22.03 -15.43 27.00
N ARG A 425 21.33 -15.95 27.97
CA ARG A 425 19.91 -15.61 28.23
C ARG A 425 19.73 -14.16 28.70
N ASP A 426 20.70 -13.57 29.38
CA ASP A 426 20.62 -12.19 29.87
C ASP A 426 20.69 -11.23 28.69
N LYS A 427 21.64 -11.41 27.79
CA LYS A 427 21.74 -10.66 26.54
C LYS A 427 20.48 -10.79 25.69
N TRP A 428 19.94 -12.01 25.56
CA TRP A 428 18.72 -12.24 24.81
C TRP A 428 17.54 -11.49 25.41
N GLN A 429 17.36 -11.50 26.74
CA GLN A 429 16.28 -10.80 27.43
C GLN A 429 16.36 -9.26 27.31
N GLU A 430 17.56 -8.69 27.16
CA GLU A 430 17.73 -7.25 26.95
C GLU A 430 17.09 -6.78 25.64
N TRP A 431 17.09 -7.64 24.59
CA TRP A 431 16.63 -7.30 23.24
C TRP A 431 15.28 -7.91 22.86
N PHE A 432 14.81 -8.91 23.57
CA PHE A 432 13.58 -9.62 23.30
C PHE A 432 12.44 -9.21 24.25
N PRO A 433 11.18 -9.03 23.75
CA PRO A 433 10.77 -9.11 22.35
C PRO A 433 11.22 -7.91 21.51
N ALA A 434 11.31 -8.04 20.20
CA ALA A 434 11.60 -6.92 19.32
C ALA A 434 10.56 -5.80 19.51
N ASP A 435 11.01 -4.53 19.44
CA ASP A 435 10.06 -3.41 19.56
C ASP A 435 9.14 -3.30 18.35
N TRP A 436 9.66 -3.65 17.16
CA TRP A 436 8.97 -3.49 15.90
C TRP A 436 9.56 -4.42 14.83
N ILE A 437 8.70 -5.05 14.03
CA ILE A 437 9.07 -5.77 12.80
C ILE A 437 8.24 -5.28 11.63
N SER A 438 8.78 -5.41 10.42
CA SER A 438 8.11 -4.97 9.21
C SER A 438 8.27 -5.95 8.07
N GLU A 439 7.16 -6.28 7.41
CA GLU A 439 7.11 -7.07 6.19
C GLU A 439 5.77 -6.88 5.46
N SER A 440 5.74 -7.23 4.16
CA SER A 440 4.54 -7.14 3.33
C SER A 440 3.44 -8.09 3.80
N PHE A 441 2.22 -7.61 4.02
CA PHE A 441 1.13 -8.45 4.54
C PHE A 441 0.52 -9.46 3.55
N PRO A 442 0.52 -9.31 2.22
CA PRO A 442 -0.20 -10.24 1.34
C PRO A 442 0.18 -11.71 1.47
N GLY A 443 1.43 -12.01 1.88
CA GLY A 443 1.90 -13.39 2.04
C GLY A 443 2.32 -13.78 3.46
N GLN A 444 2.66 -12.82 4.31
CA GLN A 444 3.42 -13.09 5.54
C GLN A 444 2.58 -13.60 6.71
N PHE A 445 1.26 -13.44 6.70
CA PHE A 445 0.38 -14.07 7.68
C PHE A 445 0.53 -15.59 7.71
N ARG A 446 0.83 -16.21 6.58
CA ARG A 446 1.01 -17.66 6.44
C ARG A 446 2.46 -18.10 6.46
N ASN A 447 3.40 -17.15 6.43
CA ASN A 447 4.82 -17.40 6.26
C ASN A 447 5.61 -16.93 7.48
N TRP A 448 6.22 -15.74 7.40
CA TRP A 448 7.14 -15.29 8.42
C TRP A 448 6.45 -14.94 9.75
N PHE A 449 5.33 -14.23 9.72
CA PHE A 449 4.61 -13.91 10.96
C PHE A 449 4.17 -15.18 11.67
N TYR A 450 3.58 -16.11 10.92
CA TYR A 450 3.19 -17.41 11.45
C TYR A 450 4.36 -18.20 12.04
N SER A 451 5.50 -18.27 11.35
CA SER A 451 6.68 -19.02 11.85
C SER A 451 7.28 -18.36 13.10
N LEU A 452 7.39 -17.02 13.14
CA LEU A 452 7.81 -16.26 14.32
C LEU A 452 6.91 -16.53 15.52
N LEU A 453 5.60 -16.40 15.33
CA LEU A 453 4.59 -16.62 16.37
C LEU A 453 4.64 -18.06 16.90
N THR A 454 4.77 -19.02 16.00
CA THR A 454 4.85 -20.44 16.37
C THR A 454 6.09 -20.72 17.21
N MET A 455 7.28 -20.29 16.75
CA MET A 455 8.53 -20.54 17.47
C MET A 455 8.58 -19.83 18.81
N SER A 456 8.15 -18.57 18.87
CA SER A 456 8.08 -17.82 20.11
C SER A 456 7.10 -18.43 21.11
N THR A 457 5.97 -18.92 20.64
CA THR A 457 4.98 -19.62 21.50
C THR A 457 5.53 -20.95 22.04
N VAL A 458 6.27 -21.71 21.23
CA VAL A 458 6.85 -23.01 21.66
C VAL A 458 7.99 -22.81 22.64
N LEU A 459 8.89 -21.86 22.37
CA LEU A 459 10.11 -21.63 23.17
C LEU A 459 9.79 -20.88 24.48
N GLU A 460 9.01 -19.79 24.43
CA GLU A 460 8.83 -18.88 25.57
C GLU A 460 7.36 -18.59 25.90
N ASN A 461 6.41 -19.02 25.05
CA ASN A 461 4.97 -18.74 25.20
C ASN A 461 4.65 -17.23 25.32
N THR A 462 5.38 -16.38 24.58
CA THR A 462 5.23 -14.93 24.55
C THR A 462 5.35 -14.41 23.12
N GLU A 463 4.99 -13.14 22.91
CA GLU A 463 5.09 -12.50 21.61
C GLU A 463 6.54 -12.26 21.17
N PRO A 464 6.89 -12.48 19.89
CA PRO A 464 8.23 -12.24 19.37
C PRO A 464 8.54 -10.74 19.17
N THR A 465 7.51 -9.90 19.14
CA THR A 465 7.60 -8.47 18.90
C THR A 465 6.42 -7.72 19.53
N LYS A 466 6.63 -6.47 19.94
CA LYS A 466 5.56 -5.60 20.47
C LYS A 466 4.65 -5.07 19.36
N ALA A 467 5.19 -4.84 18.16
CA ALA A 467 4.43 -4.33 17.02
C ALA A 467 4.82 -5.01 15.70
N ILE A 468 3.82 -5.24 14.85
CA ILE A 468 4.01 -5.67 13.46
C ILE A 468 3.48 -4.57 12.54
N PHE A 469 4.38 -3.96 11.78
CA PHE A 469 4.05 -3.02 10.71
C PHE A 469 4.06 -3.75 9.38
N SER A 470 2.90 -3.82 8.75
CA SER A 470 2.74 -4.51 7.47
C SER A 470 2.29 -3.55 6.38
N TYR A 471 2.82 -3.76 5.18
CA TYR A 471 2.53 -2.93 4.02
C TYR A 471 2.06 -3.75 2.82
N ALA A 472 1.34 -3.09 1.92
CA ALA A 472 0.84 -3.70 0.69
C ALA A 472 1.93 -3.80 -0.39
N LEU A 473 1.56 -4.15 -1.61
CA LEU A 473 2.49 -4.40 -2.71
C LEU A 473 2.95 -3.10 -3.38
N MET A 474 4.19 -3.11 -3.86
CA MET A 474 4.68 -2.13 -4.81
C MET A 474 4.29 -2.54 -6.24
N ARG A 475 3.69 -1.61 -6.98
CA ARG A 475 3.22 -1.78 -8.36
C ARG A 475 3.84 -0.73 -9.25
N ASP A 476 3.80 -0.91 -10.57
CA ASP A 476 4.20 0.14 -11.49
C ASP A 476 3.24 1.35 -11.44
N GLU A 477 3.58 2.44 -12.11
CA GLU A 477 2.78 3.69 -12.11
C GLU A 477 1.34 3.51 -12.59
N LYS A 478 1.06 2.45 -13.35
CA LYS A 478 -0.28 2.12 -13.87
C LYS A 478 -1.04 1.16 -12.96
N GLY A 479 -0.45 0.76 -11.84
CA GLY A 479 -1.03 -0.18 -10.89
C GLY A 479 -0.87 -1.66 -11.28
N ALA A 480 -0.07 -1.98 -12.31
CA ALA A 480 0.23 -3.35 -12.69
C ALA A 480 1.40 -3.93 -11.88
N GLU A 481 1.43 -5.26 -11.75
CA GLU A 481 2.54 -5.94 -11.09
C GLU A 481 3.83 -5.80 -11.92
N MET A 482 4.92 -5.45 -11.23
CA MET A 482 6.24 -5.32 -11.85
C MET A 482 6.89 -6.68 -12.06
N HIS A 483 7.20 -7.02 -13.30
CA HIS A 483 7.91 -8.24 -13.67
C HIS A 483 9.06 -7.93 -14.63
N LYS A 484 10.22 -8.56 -14.40
CA LYS A 484 11.37 -8.46 -15.30
C LYS A 484 11.03 -8.88 -16.72
N SER A 485 10.24 -9.96 -16.86
CA SER A 485 9.81 -10.50 -18.16
C SER A 485 8.84 -9.59 -18.92
N LYS A 486 8.14 -8.67 -18.23
CA LYS A 486 7.22 -7.69 -18.85
C LYS A 486 7.91 -6.36 -19.17
N GLY A 487 9.16 -6.17 -18.76
CA GLY A 487 9.94 -4.96 -19.00
C GLY A 487 9.47 -3.72 -18.21
N ASN A 488 8.58 -3.88 -17.23
CA ASN A 488 8.07 -2.79 -16.39
C ASN A 488 8.72 -2.74 -14.98
N ALA A 489 9.71 -3.60 -14.71
CA ALA A 489 10.49 -3.55 -13.48
C ALA A 489 11.55 -2.46 -13.57
N ILE A 490 11.64 -1.60 -12.55
CA ILE A 490 12.65 -0.56 -12.42
C ILE A 490 13.79 -1.12 -11.56
N TRP A 491 15.00 -1.09 -12.09
CA TRP A 491 16.19 -1.52 -11.36
C TRP A 491 16.60 -0.46 -10.34
N PHE A 492 17.16 -0.93 -9.22
CA PHE A 492 17.53 -0.04 -8.12
C PHE A 492 18.52 1.05 -8.55
N GLU A 493 19.53 0.70 -9.34
CA GLU A 493 20.55 1.61 -9.83
C GLU A 493 19.93 2.74 -10.68
N ASP A 494 19.03 2.39 -11.58
CA ASP A 494 18.28 3.36 -12.38
C ASP A 494 17.38 4.26 -11.51
N ALA A 495 16.71 3.67 -10.52
CA ALA A 495 15.89 4.41 -9.59
C ALA A 495 16.73 5.39 -8.74
N ALA A 496 17.83 4.91 -8.17
CA ALA A 496 18.71 5.73 -7.33
C ALA A 496 19.30 6.92 -8.11
N GLU A 497 19.71 6.71 -9.37
CA GLU A 497 20.28 7.76 -10.20
C GLU A 497 19.23 8.77 -10.70
N LYS A 498 18.09 8.28 -11.22
CA LYS A 498 17.09 9.14 -11.88
C LYS A 498 16.07 9.73 -10.91
N MET A 499 15.63 8.96 -9.93
CA MET A 499 14.65 9.39 -8.92
C MET A 499 15.32 10.05 -7.70
N GLY A 500 16.49 9.54 -7.30
CA GLY A 500 17.16 9.92 -6.06
C GLY A 500 16.62 9.20 -4.84
N VAL A 501 17.54 8.78 -3.98
CA VAL A 501 17.23 7.96 -2.81
C VAL A 501 16.27 8.67 -1.84
N ASP A 502 16.50 9.93 -1.54
CA ASP A 502 15.64 10.69 -0.60
C ASP A 502 14.21 10.84 -1.13
N ALA A 503 14.04 11.02 -2.45
CA ALA A 503 12.70 11.10 -3.04
C ALA A 503 11.96 9.75 -2.97
N MET A 504 12.68 8.62 -3.17
CA MET A 504 12.11 7.28 -2.99
C MET A 504 11.71 7.03 -1.53
N ARG A 505 12.59 7.36 -0.58
CA ARG A 505 12.32 7.17 0.86
C ARG A 505 11.12 8.00 1.32
N TRP A 506 11.00 9.24 0.82
CA TRP A 506 9.83 10.08 1.10
C TRP A 506 8.55 9.50 0.53
N LEU A 507 8.59 9.03 -0.72
CA LEU A 507 7.46 8.38 -1.37
C LEU A 507 6.97 7.15 -0.58
N TYR A 508 7.89 6.31 -0.10
CA TYR A 508 7.55 5.15 0.75
C TYR A 508 6.91 5.57 2.07
N SER A 509 7.49 6.59 2.74
CA SER A 509 7.01 7.05 4.04
C SER A 509 5.66 7.78 3.95
N ARG A 510 5.37 8.40 2.80
CA ARG A 510 4.11 9.09 2.52
C ARG A 510 2.95 8.13 2.20
N GLN A 511 3.26 6.88 1.90
CA GLN A 511 2.26 5.88 1.50
C GLN A 511 1.52 5.31 2.71
N HIS A 512 0.18 5.25 2.61
CA HIS A 512 -0.63 4.50 3.58
C HIS A 512 -0.32 3.01 3.48
N PRO A 513 0.07 2.33 4.58
CA PRO A 513 0.57 0.95 4.50
C PRO A 513 -0.46 -0.07 4.01
N ALA A 514 -1.76 0.18 4.19
CA ALA A 514 -2.83 -0.73 3.73
C ALA A 514 -3.09 -0.69 2.21
N THR A 515 -2.49 0.25 1.48
CA THR A 515 -2.72 0.45 0.05
C THR A 515 -1.46 0.18 -0.78
N ASN A 516 -1.65 -0.30 -2.01
CA ASN A 516 -0.52 -0.54 -2.91
C ASN A 516 0.19 0.76 -3.27
N LEU A 517 1.52 0.73 -3.30
CA LEU A 517 2.33 1.85 -3.75
C LEU A 517 2.51 1.78 -5.27
N ASN A 518 2.05 2.80 -5.99
CA ASN A 518 2.38 2.98 -7.40
C ASN A 518 3.74 3.67 -7.51
N PHE A 519 4.75 2.91 -7.92
CA PHE A 519 6.15 3.32 -7.95
C PHE A 519 6.62 3.60 -9.37
N GLY A 520 7.24 4.76 -9.58
CA GLY A 520 7.85 5.13 -10.85
C GLY A 520 8.36 6.56 -10.88
N TYR A 521 8.80 7.00 -12.05
CA TYR A 521 9.45 8.30 -12.23
C TYR A 521 8.51 9.48 -11.99
N GLN A 522 7.23 9.37 -12.42
CA GLN A 522 6.26 10.46 -12.27
C GLN A 522 5.84 10.66 -10.80
N SER A 523 5.61 9.56 -10.07
CA SER A 523 5.27 9.63 -8.65
C SER A 523 6.40 10.22 -7.80
N THR A 524 7.66 9.93 -8.14
CA THR A 524 8.81 10.56 -7.47
C THR A 524 9.04 12.01 -7.89
N ASP A 525 8.79 12.37 -9.15
CA ASP A 525 8.84 13.77 -9.59
C ASP A 525 7.75 14.63 -8.92
N GLU A 526 6.61 14.03 -8.57
CA GLU A 526 5.59 14.71 -7.78
C GLU A 526 6.11 15.05 -6.38
N VAL A 527 6.76 14.13 -5.69
CA VAL A 527 7.43 14.38 -4.40
C VAL A 527 8.44 15.55 -4.52
N ARG A 528 9.26 15.56 -5.57
CA ARG A 528 10.20 16.65 -5.81
C ARG A 528 9.48 17.99 -5.95
N ARG A 529 8.45 18.06 -6.77
CA ARG A 529 7.72 19.31 -7.05
C ARG A 529 6.95 19.81 -5.82
N GLN A 530 6.32 18.90 -5.08
CA GLN A 530 5.45 19.28 -3.94
C GLN A 530 6.24 19.58 -2.68
N PHE A 531 7.38 18.94 -2.45
CA PHE A 531 8.11 19.03 -1.21
C PHE A 531 9.57 19.47 -1.37
N MET A 532 10.40 18.73 -2.13
CA MET A 532 11.84 18.98 -2.15
C MET A 532 12.22 20.33 -2.77
N ILE A 533 11.60 20.69 -3.89
CA ILE A 533 11.86 21.96 -4.57
C ILE A 533 11.41 23.16 -3.73
N PRO A 534 10.20 23.18 -3.13
CA PRO A 534 9.83 24.23 -2.18
C PRO A 534 10.82 24.38 -1.01
N LEU A 535 11.22 23.30 -0.36
CA LEU A 535 12.20 23.33 0.72
C LEU A 535 13.55 23.89 0.24
N TRP A 536 14.02 23.40 -0.90
CA TRP A 536 15.27 23.89 -1.50
C TRP A 536 15.21 25.37 -1.87
N ASN A 537 14.08 25.86 -2.37
CA ASN A 537 13.88 27.27 -2.69
C ASN A 537 13.90 28.16 -1.44
N ILE A 538 13.32 27.71 -0.33
CA ILE A 538 13.38 28.42 0.95
C ILE A 538 14.84 28.50 1.41
N TYR A 539 15.55 27.37 1.40
CA TYR A 539 16.95 27.31 1.76
C TYR A 539 17.81 28.21 0.86
N SER A 540 17.64 28.14 -0.45
CA SER A 540 18.36 28.97 -1.40
C SER A 540 18.10 30.47 -1.19
N PHE A 541 16.84 30.84 -0.94
CA PHE A 541 16.47 32.21 -0.58
C PHE A 541 17.21 32.66 0.67
N PHE A 542 17.17 31.88 1.75
CA PHE A 542 17.88 32.22 2.99
C PHE A 542 19.37 32.44 2.74
N VAL A 543 20.05 31.49 2.12
CA VAL A 543 21.50 31.55 1.90
C VAL A 543 21.89 32.74 1.01
N THR A 544 21.10 33.03 -0.03
CA THR A 544 21.34 34.16 -0.94
C THR A 544 21.34 35.48 -0.17
N TYR A 545 20.29 35.72 0.58
CA TYR A 545 20.22 37.01 1.32
C TYR A 545 21.16 37.06 2.51
N ALA A 546 21.37 35.93 3.21
CA ALA A 546 22.34 35.86 4.31
C ALA A 546 23.77 36.20 3.87
N LYS A 547 24.16 35.79 2.64
CA LYS A 547 25.47 36.16 2.05
C LYS A 547 25.54 37.65 1.70
N ILE A 548 24.47 38.20 1.13
CA ILE A 548 24.40 39.62 0.76
C ILE A 548 24.53 40.51 2.00
N ASP A 549 23.76 40.15 3.05
CA ASP A 549 23.67 40.95 4.27
C ASP A 549 24.77 40.62 5.30
N GLY A 550 25.65 39.63 5.03
CA GLY A 550 26.69 39.18 5.96
C GLY A 550 26.12 38.53 7.24
N TYR A 551 24.88 38.02 7.20
CA TYR A 551 24.27 37.39 8.36
C TYR A 551 25.00 36.12 8.75
N ASN A 552 25.32 36.04 10.07
CA ASN A 552 25.91 34.84 10.65
C ASN A 552 25.23 34.56 11.99
N PRO A 553 24.54 33.39 12.14
CA PRO A 553 23.75 33.05 13.31
C PRO A 553 24.54 33.04 14.60
N TYR A 554 25.87 32.95 14.55
CA TYR A 554 26.76 32.92 15.69
C TYR A 554 27.29 34.33 16.13
N LYS A 555 26.97 35.35 15.33
CA LYS A 555 27.40 36.74 15.64
C LYS A 555 26.31 37.58 16.30
N TYR A 556 25.05 37.15 16.18
CA TYR A 556 23.92 37.89 16.71
C TYR A 556 23.30 37.14 17.90
N THR A 557 22.85 37.88 18.91
CA THR A 557 21.98 37.32 19.94
C THR A 557 20.60 37.09 19.34
N PHE A 558 20.08 35.89 19.49
CA PHE A 558 18.74 35.58 18.98
C PHE A 558 17.72 36.34 19.80
N PRO A 559 16.84 37.14 19.15
CA PRO A 559 15.74 37.79 19.87
C PRO A 559 14.85 36.75 20.55
N GLU A 560 14.38 37.06 21.76
CA GLU A 560 13.40 36.21 22.43
C GLU A 560 12.14 36.05 21.54
N GLU A 561 11.63 34.86 21.43
CA GLU A 561 10.56 34.50 20.49
C GLU A 561 9.30 35.37 20.71
N ASN A 562 8.95 35.68 21.94
CA ASN A 562 7.79 36.51 22.30
C ASN A 562 7.98 38.02 22.00
N THR A 563 9.18 38.46 21.69
CA THR A 563 9.48 39.85 21.30
C THR A 563 9.52 40.04 19.77
N ARG A 564 9.51 38.95 19.02
CA ARG A 564 9.54 38.98 17.55
C ARG A 564 8.22 39.47 16.97
N PRO A 565 8.19 39.97 15.72
CA PRO A 565 6.95 40.28 15.02
C PRO A 565 5.96 39.12 14.99
N GLU A 566 4.66 39.42 14.93
CA GLU A 566 3.55 38.45 14.97
C GLU A 566 3.71 37.34 13.94
N LEU A 567 4.18 37.67 12.72
CA LEU A 567 4.42 36.69 11.67
C LEU A 567 5.51 35.65 12.05
N ASP A 568 6.54 36.10 12.79
CA ASP A 568 7.61 35.22 13.30
C ASP A 568 7.10 34.36 14.43
N GLN A 569 6.33 34.94 15.37
CA GLN A 569 5.69 34.21 16.46
C GLN A 569 4.74 33.14 15.93
N TRP A 570 3.96 33.45 14.89
CA TRP A 570 3.08 32.48 14.24
C TRP A 570 3.84 31.26 13.68
N ILE A 571 4.89 31.48 12.87
CA ILE A 571 5.58 30.35 12.24
C ILE A 571 6.37 29.52 13.28
N ILE A 572 6.83 30.12 14.37
CA ILE A 572 7.43 29.40 15.50
C ILE A 572 6.38 28.59 16.27
N SER A 573 5.16 29.10 16.43
CA SER A 573 4.04 28.33 16.97
C SER A 573 3.71 27.11 16.09
N GLU A 574 3.59 27.31 14.77
CA GLU A 574 3.37 26.21 13.81
C GLU A 574 4.52 25.19 13.85
N LEU A 575 5.77 25.64 14.00
CA LEU A 575 6.93 24.76 14.13
C LEU A 575 6.86 23.88 15.39
N ASN A 576 6.47 24.44 16.53
CA ASN A 576 6.36 23.67 17.76
C ASN A 576 5.17 22.72 17.74
N GLN A 577 4.03 23.09 17.15
CA GLN A 577 2.91 22.17 16.89
C GLN A 577 3.34 21.03 15.96
N LEU A 578 4.11 21.36 14.89
CA LEU A 578 4.67 20.35 13.99
C LEU A 578 5.55 19.34 14.74
N ILE A 579 6.48 19.82 15.59
CA ILE A 579 7.38 18.94 16.35
C ILE A 579 6.57 17.97 17.21
N GLU A 580 5.59 18.49 17.98
CA GLU A 580 4.73 17.66 18.83
C GLU A 580 3.94 16.62 18.01
N ALA A 581 3.26 17.06 16.96
CA ALA A 581 2.42 16.20 16.15
C ALA A 581 3.23 15.15 15.36
N THR A 582 4.42 15.51 14.85
CA THR A 582 5.32 14.60 14.15
C THR A 582 5.91 13.57 15.10
N THR A 583 6.29 13.99 16.31
CA THR A 583 6.76 13.06 17.35
C THR A 583 5.70 12.02 17.65
N LEU A 584 4.47 12.43 17.92
CA LEU A 584 3.35 11.52 18.20
C LEU A 584 3.06 10.58 17.01
N ALA A 585 3.15 11.08 15.78
CA ALA A 585 2.95 10.28 14.58
C ALA A 585 4.03 9.19 14.45
N LEU A 586 5.31 9.55 14.60
CA LEU A 586 6.43 8.61 14.50
C LEU A 586 6.45 7.60 15.66
N GLU A 587 6.13 8.01 16.91
CA GLU A 587 5.94 7.11 18.04
C GLU A 587 4.79 6.11 17.81
N SER A 588 3.85 6.50 16.95
CA SER A 588 2.74 5.66 16.53
C SER A 588 3.02 4.84 15.27
N TYR A 589 4.23 4.91 14.70
CA TYR A 589 4.62 4.31 13.42
C TYR A 589 3.77 4.80 12.24
N ASP A 590 3.25 6.04 12.32
CA ASP A 590 2.43 6.70 11.29
C ASP A 590 3.29 7.67 10.47
N SER A 591 4.08 7.12 9.57
CA SER A 591 4.97 7.89 8.69
C SER A 591 4.19 8.71 7.66
N GLU A 592 3.01 8.25 7.23
CA GLU A 592 2.13 9.00 6.33
C GLU A 592 1.72 10.32 6.96
N LYS A 593 1.22 10.29 8.20
CA LYS A 593 0.83 11.49 8.93
C LYS A 593 2.04 12.40 9.20
N ALA A 594 3.18 11.83 9.58
CA ALA A 594 4.39 12.61 9.84
C ALA A 594 4.85 13.40 8.59
N THR A 595 4.90 12.72 7.42
CA THR A 595 5.29 13.37 6.16
C THR A 595 4.29 14.44 5.73
N LEU A 596 2.99 14.20 5.86
CA LEU A 596 1.94 15.18 5.53
C LEU A 596 2.04 16.45 6.39
N LEU A 597 2.29 16.29 7.69
CA LEU A 597 2.48 17.42 8.61
C LEU A 597 3.69 18.27 8.20
N ILE A 598 4.81 17.63 7.86
CA ILE A 598 6.03 18.30 7.43
C ILE A 598 5.82 19.02 6.07
N GLU A 599 5.17 18.36 5.10
CA GLU A 599 4.81 18.98 3.81
C GLU A 599 3.95 20.23 4.02
N THR A 600 2.96 20.14 4.90
CA THR A 600 2.07 21.27 5.24
C THR A 600 2.85 22.44 5.85
N PHE A 601 3.77 22.16 6.76
CA PHE A 601 4.61 23.20 7.34
C PHE A 601 5.53 23.86 6.33
N VAL A 602 6.14 23.10 5.44
CA VAL A 602 7.00 23.64 4.36
C VAL A 602 6.18 24.51 3.41
N ASP A 603 4.93 24.15 3.14
CA ASP A 603 3.99 24.98 2.38
C ASP A 603 3.72 26.31 3.10
N TYR A 604 3.43 26.29 4.41
CA TYR A 604 3.25 27.49 5.23
C TYR A 604 4.52 28.36 5.22
N LEU A 605 5.66 27.75 5.39
CA LEU A 605 6.95 28.45 5.40
C LEU A 605 7.24 29.11 4.04
N SER A 606 7.00 28.40 2.91
CA SER A 606 7.22 28.90 1.56
C SER A 606 6.20 29.95 1.14
N ASN A 607 4.92 29.55 1.16
CA ASN A 607 3.85 30.28 0.51
C ASN A 607 3.22 31.37 1.37
N TRP A 608 3.51 31.37 2.67
CA TRP A 608 3.04 32.43 3.56
C TRP A 608 4.17 33.18 4.22
N TYR A 609 5.00 32.52 5.03
CA TYR A 609 6.03 33.18 5.80
C TYR A 609 7.10 33.87 4.92
N VAL A 610 7.79 33.11 4.08
CA VAL A 610 8.88 33.66 3.23
C VAL A 610 8.33 34.69 2.26
N ARG A 611 7.21 34.42 1.61
CA ARG A 611 6.60 35.35 0.64
C ARG A 611 6.25 36.66 1.29
N ARG A 612 5.70 36.69 2.50
CA ARG A 612 5.33 37.88 3.23
C ARG A 612 6.53 38.59 3.85
N SER A 613 7.56 37.86 4.21
CA SER A 613 8.79 38.39 4.79
C SER A 613 9.78 38.96 3.77
N ARG A 614 9.54 38.76 2.46
CA ARG A 614 10.51 39.17 1.41
C ARG A 614 11.03 40.60 1.56
N ARG A 615 10.14 41.59 1.88
CA ARG A 615 10.52 43.00 2.05
C ARG A 615 11.44 43.22 3.24
N ARG A 616 11.37 42.40 4.28
CA ARG A 616 12.24 42.42 5.46
C ARG A 616 13.69 42.08 5.10
N PHE A 617 13.87 41.08 4.19
CA PHE A 617 15.16 40.70 3.66
C PHE A 617 15.68 41.72 2.61
N TRP A 618 14.78 42.40 1.90
CA TRP A 618 15.12 43.32 0.78
C TRP A 618 15.55 44.71 1.20
N LYS A 619 15.10 45.21 2.34
CA LYS A 619 15.46 46.53 2.83
C LYS A 619 16.99 46.64 2.95
N SER A 620 17.52 47.63 2.22
CA SER A 620 18.94 47.90 2.09
C SER A 620 19.63 48.20 3.40
N GLY A 621 20.83 47.68 3.56
CA GLY A 621 21.79 47.89 4.63
C GLY A 621 22.49 46.60 5.07
N GLU A 622 23.82 46.59 5.01
CA GLU A 622 24.58 45.55 5.72
C GLU A 622 24.10 45.52 7.18
N LEU A 623 23.94 44.32 7.73
CA LEU A 623 23.63 44.14 9.13
C LEU A 623 24.81 44.66 9.95
N ASP A 624 24.73 45.91 10.37
CA ASP A 624 25.71 46.53 11.22
C ASP A 624 25.51 46.01 12.66
N SER A 625 26.50 45.26 13.16
CA SER A 625 26.50 44.71 14.53
C SER A 625 26.53 45.80 15.59
N SER A 626 26.86 47.06 15.23
CA SER A 626 26.88 48.20 16.14
C SER A 626 25.50 48.90 16.34
N ASN A 627 24.47 48.58 15.50
CA ASN A 627 23.14 49.24 15.54
C ASN A 627 22.02 48.21 15.46
N GLN A 628 21.95 47.37 16.50
CA GLN A 628 20.98 46.27 16.57
C GLN A 628 19.51 46.74 16.56
N ASP A 629 19.20 47.92 17.13
CA ASP A 629 17.84 48.44 17.23
C ASP A 629 17.23 48.78 15.83
N ASN A 630 18.00 49.30 14.91
CA ASN A 630 17.53 49.59 13.54
C ASN A 630 17.37 48.36 12.64
N ASN A 631 18.01 47.26 13.03
CA ASN A 631 18.01 46.00 12.28
C ASN A 631 17.18 44.90 12.92
N PHE A 632 16.49 45.21 14.04
CA PHE A 632 15.78 44.20 14.84
C PHE A 632 14.82 43.34 14.05
N ASP A 633 13.93 43.93 13.24
CA ASP A 633 12.99 43.22 12.40
C ASP A 633 13.67 42.27 11.37
N LYS A 634 14.76 42.74 10.77
CA LYS A 634 15.56 41.97 9.82
C LYS A 634 16.29 40.80 10.53
N ILE A 635 16.85 41.03 11.70
CA ILE A 635 17.48 39.99 12.52
C ILE A 635 16.44 38.95 12.94
N CYS A 636 15.24 39.37 13.37
CA CYS A 636 14.12 38.47 13.71
C CYS A 636 13.78 37.57 12.50
N ALA A 637 13.67 38.13 11.28
CA ALA A 637 13.37 37.37 10.07
C ALA A 637 14.44 36.31 9.78
N TYR A 638 15.74 36.69 9.85
CA TYR A 638 16.83 35.73 9.63
C TYR A 638 16.85 34.63 10.70
N THR A 639 16.75 35.00 11.96
CA THR A 639 16.80 34.04 13.08
C THR A 639 15.67 33.04 12.98
N THR A 640 14.45 33.53 12.77
CA THR A 640 13.25 32.70 12.68
C THR A 640 13.35 31.72 11.48
N LEU A 641 13.77 32.21 10.31
CA LEU A 641 13.92 31.34 9.13
C LEU A 641 15.04 30.32 9.30
N TYR A 642 16.14 30.70 9.95
CA TYR A 642 17.24 29.79 10.31
C TYR A 642 16.76 28.68 11.25
N GLU A 643 16.03 29.02 12.31
CA GLU A 643 15.45 28.05 13.26
C GLU A 643 14.49 27.08 12.56
N CYS A 644 13.59 27.60 11.71
CA CYS A 644 12.68 26.77 10.92
C CYS A 644 13.42 25.79 10.02
N LEU A 645 14.44 26.25 9.28
CA LEU A 645 15.20 25.41 8.34
C LEU A 645 16.02 24.33 9.09
N VAL A 646 16.74 24.70 10.15
CA VAL A 646 17.56 23.74 10.92
C VAL A 646 16.66 22.69 11.60
N THR A 647 15.53 23.11 12.16
CA THR A 647 14.59 22.20 12.80
C THR A 647 13.92 21.28 11.77
N THR A 648 13.55 21.80 10.60
CA THR A 648 13.04 20.98 9.49
C THR A 648 14.05 19.93 9.06
N CYS A 649 15.35 20.28 8.95
CA CYS A 649 16.40 19.30 8.64
C CYS A 649 16.44 18.17 9.68
N LYS A 650 16.32 18.48 10.96
CA LYS A 650 16.28 17.46 12.03
C LYS A 650 15.03 16.58 11.93
N LEU A 651 13.87 17.15 11.62
CA LEU A 651 12.61 16.41 11.47
C LEU A 651 12.63 15.45 10.29
N ILE A 652 13.21 15.87 9.15
CA ILE A 652 13.25 15.04 7.93
C ILE A 652 14.44 14.06 7.89
N ALA A 653 15.45 14.24 8.73
CA ALA A 653 16.69 13.43 8.72
C ALA A 653 16.46 11.92 8.77
N PRO A 654 15.51 11.37 9.54
CA PRO A 654 15.21 9.94 9.55
C PRO A 654 14.66 9.41 8.20
N ILE A 655 14.05 10.28 7.40
CA ILE A 655 13.38 9.91 6.13
C ILE A 655 14.23 10.32 4.93
N MET A 656 14.74 11.55 4.90
CA MET A 656 15.59 12.13 3.85
C MET A 656 17.02 12.45 4.35
N PRO A 657 17.83 11.43 4.57
CA PRO A 657 19.12 11.60 5.26
C PRO A 657 20.13 12.46 4.48
N HIS A 658 20.15 12.40 3.14
CA HIS A 658 21.16 13.09 2.34
C HIS A 658 20.84 14.57 2.15
N LEU A 659 19.59 14.92 1.85
CA LEU A 659 19.14 16.29 1.69
C LEU A 659 19.24 17.07 3.00
N SER A 660 18.78 16.47 4.10
CA SER A 660 18.83 17.07 5.42
C SER A 660 20.26 17.36 5.87
N GLU A 661 21.17 16.41 5.66
CA GLU A 661 22.58 16.60 6.00
C GLU A 661 23.21 17.71 5.15
N THR A 662 22.96 17.73 3.84
CA THR A 662 23.51 18.75 2.95
C THR A 662 23.09 20.16 3.37
N ILE A 663 21.80 20.37 3.65
CA ILE A 663 21.29 21.67 4.09
C ILE A 663 21.84 22.01 5.49
N TYR A 664 21.83 21.06 6.42
CA TYR A 664 22.34 21.25 7.77
C TYR A 664 23.82 21.64 7.79
N GLN A 665 24.66 20.95 7.03
CA GLN A 665 26.10 21.27 6.94
C GLN A 665 26.33 22.69 6.46
N ASN A 666 25.59 23.13 5.46
CA ASN A 666 25.72 24.49 4.94
C ASN A 666 25.21 25.56 5.92
N LEU A 667 24.11 25.32 6.60
CA LEU A 667 23.51 26.27 7.55
C LEU A 667 24.30 26.38 8.85
N VAL A 668 24.75 25.23 9.39
CA VAL A 668 25.33 25.15 10.73
C VAL A 668 26.87 25.27 10.68
N HIS A 669 27.53 24.73 9.66
CA HIS A 669 28.98 24.68 9.60
C HIS A 669 29.59 25.60 8.53
N GLY A 670 28.82 26.02 7.54
CA GLY A 670 29.24 26.94 6.45
C GLY A 670 30.38 26.42 5.61
N GLU A 671 30.99 27.31 4.82
CA GLU A 671 32.07 26.98 3.88
C GLU A 671 33.37 26.41 4.50
N LYS A 672 33.58 26.62 5.81
CA LYS A 672 34.76 26.12 6.50
C LYS A 672 34.74 24.65 6.86
N GLY A 673 33.55 24.03 6.79
CA GLY A 673 33.37 22.60 7.10
C GLY A 673 33.80 22.20 8.52
N VAL A 674 33.54 20.93 8.84
CA VAL A 674 33.80 20.34 10.18
C VAL A 674 35.28 20.44 10.63
N ASN A 675 36.22 20.44 9.70
CA ASN A 675 37.68 20.35 9.99
C ASN A 675 38.33 21.66 10.49
N LYS A 676 37.62 22.79 10.46
CA LYS A 676 38.14 24.10 10.90
C LYS A 676 37.40 24.68 12.09
N ARG A 677 36.72 23.86 12.87
CA ARG A 677 35.94 24.29 14.03
C ARG A 677 36.83 24.76 15.18
N ASP A 678 36.39 25.83 15.73
CA ASP A 678 36.69 26.12 17.13
C ASP A 678 35.94 25.07 18.00
N LYS A 679 36.66 24.45 18.92
CA LYS A 679 36.09 23.41 19.82
C LYS A 679 34.96 23.91 20.71
N SER A 680 34.63 25.19 20.63
CA SER A 680 33.53 25.85 21.37
C SER A 680 32.14 25.75 20.68
N SER A 681 32.04 25.20 19.47
CA SER A 681 30.74 25.07 18.79
C SER A 681 29.92 23.93 19.43
N LEU A 682 28.84 24.28 20.07
CA LEU A 682 27.89 23.38 20.78
C LEU A 682 27.01 22.51 19.83
N GLN A 683 27.07 22.76 18.51
CA GLN A 683 26.23 22.05 17.56
C GLN A 683 26.86 20.73 17.07
N PRO A 684 26.08 19.65 16.96
CA PRO A 684 26.56 18.37 16.44
C PRO A 684 27.18 18.48 15.06
N ILE A 685 28.15 17.60 14.76
CA ILE A 685 28.90 17.61 13.50
C ILE A 685 28.07 17.12 12.30
N SER A 686 26.94 16.52 12.55
CA SER A 686 26.00 16.01 11.56
C SER A 686 24.56 16.15 12.08
N VAL A 687 23.60 16.37 11.22
CA VAL A 687 22.19 16.36 11.59
C VAL A 687 21.80 15.01 12.24
N HIS A 688 22.44 13.95 11.81
CA HIS A 688 22.17 12.58 12.29
C HIS A 688 22.71 12.29 13.69
N LEU A 689 23.59 13.14 14.19
CA LEU A 689 24.07 13.12 15.58
C LEU A 689 23.33 14.15 16.47
N SER A 690 22.38 14.87 15.90
CA SER A 690 21.51 15.78 16.63
C SER A 690 20.40 14.99 17.34
N GLU A 691 19.95 15.50 18.51
CA GLU A 691 18.72 15.02 19.09
C GLU A 691 17.53 15.38 18.21
N PHE A 692 16.50 14.48 18.20
CA PHE A 692 15.22 14.80 17.55
C PHE A 692 14.60 16.02 18.26
N PRO A 693 14.00 16.98 17.54
CA PRO A 693 13.49 18.20 18.12
C PRO A 693 12.44 17.94 19.21
N LYS A 694 12.46 18.78 20.25
CA LYS A 694 11.45 18.76 21.32
C LYS A 694 10.63 20.04 21.25
N ALA A 695 9.31 19.92 21.32
CA ALA A 695 8.40 21.05 21.33
C ALA A 695 8.52 21.86 22.63
N THR A 696 8.49 23.18 22.53
CA THR A 696 8.39 24.11 23.63
C THR A 696 6.95 24.60 23.72
N GLY A 697 6.16 24.00 24.62
CA GLY A 697 4.72 24.26 24.72
C GLY A 697 4.35 25.73 24.96
N SER A 698 5.22 26.49 25.64
CA SER A 698 5.01 27.96 25.88
C SER A 698 5.08 28.80 24.60
N LEU A 699 5.62 28.25 23.48
CA LEU A 699 5.71 28.90 22.18
C LEU A 699 4.53 28.56 21.26
N ILE A 700 3.64 27.69 21.70
CA ILE A 700 2.43 27.32 20.95
C ILE A 700 1.32 28.33 21.27
N ASP A 701 0.95 29.13 20.28
CA ASP A 701 -0.22 30.00 20.30
C ASP A 701 -1.27 29.46 19.31
N GLU A 702 -2.18 28.65 19.84
CA GLU A 702 -3.24 28.03 19.03
C GLU A 702 -4.18 29.09 18.42
N LYS A 703 -4.43 30.19 19.11
CA LYS A 703 -5.31 31.26 18.65
C LYS A 703 -4.69 32.00 17.47
N LEU A 704 -3.42 32.38 17.58
CA LEU A 704 -2.66 33.03 16.50
C LEU A 704 -2.57 32.09 15.28
N SER A 705 -2.25 30.81 15.52
CA SER A 705 -2.21 29.77 14.46
C SER A 705 -3.54 29.63 13.75
N ALA A 706 -4.65 29.55 14.49
CA ALA A 706 -6.00 29.48 13.91
C ALA A 706 -6.34 30.74 13.09
N SER A 707 -5.97 31.94 13.60
CA SER A 707 -6.16 33.20 12.90
C SER A 707 -5.45 33.23 11.55
N VAL A 708 -4.15 32.88 11.51
CA VAL A 708 -3.39 32.92 10.24
C VAL A 708 -3.85 31.84 9.27
N ARG A 709 -4.21 30.63 9.74
CA ARG A 709 -4.81 29.61 8.88
C ARG A 709 -6.15 30.09 8.28
N LEU A 710 -6.95 30.82 9.05
CA LEU A 710 -8.16 31.48 8.54
C LEU A 710 -7.82 32.50 7.47
N ALA A 711 -6.80 33.36 7.68
CA ALA A 711 -6.32 34.32 6.69
C ALA A 711 -5.90 33.64 5.38
N MET A 712 -5.16 32.52 5.46
CA MET A 712 -4.77 31.73 4.30
C MET A 712 -5.98 31.22 3.52
N LYS A 713 -6.98 30.68 4.23
CA LYS A 713 -8.21 30.14 3.64
C LYS A 713 -8.99 31.24 2.92
N LEU A 714 -9.24 32.37 3.60
CA LEU A 714 -9.97 33.50 3.03
C LEU A 714 -9.20 34.12 1.84
N SER A 715 -7.88 34.24 1.95
CA SER A 715 -7.04 34.75 0.86
C SER A 715 -7.07 33.81 -0.35
N SER A 716 -7.08 32.50 -0.15
CA SER A 716 -7.22 31.52 -1.24
C SER A 716 -8.56 31.66 -1.96
N LEU A 717 -9.67 31.78 -1.21
CA LEU A 717 -11.01 32.00 -1.77
C LEU A 717 -11.11 33.33 -2.52
N GLY A 718 -10.55 34.42 -1.95
CA GLY A 718 -10.55 35.72 -2.61
C GLY A 718 -9.73 35.73 -3.90
N ARG A 719 -8.59 35.03 -3.95
CA ARG A 719 -7.84 34.86 -5.21
C ARG A 719 -8.61 34.03 -6.24
N ALA A 720 -9.32 32.99 -5.81
CA ALA A 720 -10.19 32.22 -6.69
C ALA A 720 -11.35 33.09 -7.24
N ALA A 721 -11.97 33.95 -6.41
CA ALA A 721 -12.98 34.89 -6.83
C ALA A 721 -12.42 35.88 -7.87
N ARG A 722 -11.24 36.45 -7.66
CA ARG A 722 -10.56 37.31 -8.64
C ARG A 722 -10.31 36.59 -9.96
N SER A 723 -9.83 35.36 -9.91
CA SER A 723 -9.52 34.56 -11.11
C SER A 723 -10.76 34.28 -11.97
N LYS A 724 -11.92 34.07 -11.38
CA LYS A 724 -13.18 33.84 -12.10
C LYS A 724 -13.53 34.98 -13.08
N VAL A 725 -13.20 36.22 -12.73
CA VAL A 725 -13.50 37.42 -13.53
C VAL A 725 -12.25 38.00 -14.21
N GLY A 726 -11.14 37.29 -14.21
CA GLY A 726 -9.89 37.74 -14.83
C GLY A 726 -9.23 38.93 -14.13
N LEU A 727 -9.63 39.26 -12.89
CA LEU A 727 -9.11 40.41 -12.15
C LEU A 727 -7.73 40.03 -11.55
N LYS A 728 -6.65 40.55 -12.15
CA LYS A 728 -5.28 40.29 -11.68
C LYS A 728 -5.11 40.70 -10.22
N VAL A 729 -4.34 39.94 -9.40
CA VAL A 729 -4.08 40.28 -7.99
C VAL A 729 -3.38 41.65 -7.85
N ARG A 730 -2.58 42.05 -8.83
CA ARG A 730 -1.93 43.39 -8.87
C ARG A 730 -2.91 44.54 -9.02
N GLN A 731 -4.08 44.31 -9.59
CA GLN A 731 -5.13 45.30 -9.67
C GLN A 731 -5.84 45.44 -8.31
N PRO A 732 -5.74 46.58 -7.59
CA PRO A 732 -6.48 46.77 -6.35
C PRO A 732 -7.98 46.74 -6.58
N ALA A 733 -8.70 46.15 -5.62
CA ALA A 733 -10.14 46.23 -5.55
C ALA A 733 -10.57 47.01 -4.29
N GLU A 734 -11.82 47.51 -4.29
CA GLU A 734 -12.27 48.37 -3.20
C GLU A 734 -12.50 47.59 -1.92
N ILE A 735 -13.21 46.47 -2.00
CA ILE A 735 -13.67 45.74 -0.83
C ILE A 735 -13.70 44.22 -1.08
N ALA A 736 -13.35 43.46 -0.06
CA ALA A 736 -13.65 42.03 0.08
C ALA A 736 -14.65 41.82 1.22
N LEU A 737 -15.80 41.24 0.90
CA LEU A 737 -16.75 40.75 1.90
C LEU A 737 -16.44 39.34 2.26
N VAL A 738 -16.30 39.03 3.54
CA VAL A 738 -15.97 37.67 4.04
C VAL A 738 -17.11 37.11 4.87
N THR A 739 -17.51 35.89 4.62
CA THR A 739 -18.46 35.14 5.43
C THR A 739 -17.67 34.04 6.18
N LEU A 740 -17.85 33.97 7.49
CA LEU A 740 -17.23 33.01 8.38
C LEU A 740 -18.19 31.87 8.70
N LYS A 741 -17.61 30.75 9.10
CA LYS A 741 -18.38 29.54 9.43
C LYS A 741 -19.15 29.69 10.74
N SER A 742 -18.60 30.43 11.70
CA SER A 742 -19.23 30.68 12.99
C SER A 742 -18.95 32.11 13.51
N ILE A 743 -19.78 32.58 14.47
CA ILE A 743 -19.62 33.91 15.09
C ILE A 743 -18.37 33.99 15.97
N GLU A 744 -17.96 32.87 16.55
CA GLU A 744 -16.76 32.78 17.39
C GLU A 744 -15.48 33.13 16.60
N GLU A 745 -15.45 32.78 15.30
CA GLU A 745 -14.32 33.07 14.42
C GLU A 745 -14.10 34.58 14.18
N ASN A 746 -15.09 35.43 14.46
CA ASN A 746 -14.93 36.88 14.36
C ASN A 746 -13.77 37.41 15.23
N SER A 747 -13.54 36.78 16.36
CA SER A 747 -12.43 37.12 17.25
C SER A 747 -11.05 36.82 16.68
N LEU A 748 -10.98 35.98 15.66
CA LEU A 748 -9.75 35.58 14.95
C LEU A 748 -9.36 36.57 13.85
N LEU A 749 -10.33 37.36 13.32
CA LEU A 749 -10.09 38.24 12.18
C LEU A 749 -9.32 39.50 12.51
N GLY A 750 -9.52 40.09 13.70
CA GLY A 750 -8.89 41.37 14.06
C GLY A 750 -7.39 41.43 13.81
N PRO A 751 -6.60 40.45 14.32
CA PRO A 751 -5.16 40.42 14.10
C PRO A 751 -4.73 40.23 12.65
N ILE A 752 -5.54 39.57 11.85
CA ILE A 752 -5.17 39.13 10.46
C ILE A 752 -5.82 39.97 9.37
N GLU A 753 -6.66 40.94 9.67
CA GLU A 753 -7.33 41.77 8.66
C GLU A 753 -6.32 42.42 7.72
N ALA A 754 -5.24 42.99 8.24
CA ALA A 754 -4.16 43.58 7.45
C ALA A 754 -3.53 42.55 6.51
N GLN A 755 -3.35 41.31 6.96
CA GLN A 755 -2.80 40.24 6.15
C GLN A 755 -3.73 39.90 4.97
N ILE A 756 -5.03 39.81 5.21
CA ILE A 756 -6.03 39.52 4.17
C ILE A 756 -6.09 40.69 3.14
N LYS A 757 -6.06 41.95 3.61
CA LYS A 757 -6.02 43.13 2.74
C LYS A 757 -4.83 43.09 1.79
N ASP A 758 -3.65 42.79 2.29
CA ASP A 758 -2.43 42.69 1.50
C ASP A 758 -2.51 41.54 0.48
N GLU A 759 -2.93 40.35 0.92
CA GLU A 759 -3.02 39.16 0.08
C GLU A 759 -4.04 39.28 -1.05
N LEU A 760 -5.16 39.93 -0.76
CA LEU A 760 -6.22 40.16 -1.73
C LEU A 760 -6.06 41.49 -2.48
N ASN A 761 -5.10 42.33 -2.08
CA ASN A 761 -4.92 43.66 -2.62
C ASN A 761 -6.27 44.42 -2.65
N VAL A 762 -6.90 44.53 -1.48
CA VAL A 762 -8.17 45.28 -1.29
C VAL A 762 -8.00 46.41 -0.29
N LYS A 763 -8.79 47.47 -0.44
CA LYS A 763 -8.70 48.61 0.47
C LYS A 763 -9.41 48.31 1.80
N LYS A 764 -10.43 47.44 1.80
CA LYS A 764 -11.20 47.11 2.98
C LYS A 764 -11.60 45.63 2.99
N VAL A 765 -11.63 45.06 4.19
CA VAL A 765 -12.24 43.73 4.43
C VAL A 765 -13.45 43.99 5.35
N GLU A 766 -14.59 43.45 5.01
CA GLU A 766 -15.79 43.51 5.85
C GLU A 766 -16.35 42.13 6.10
N ILE A 767 -16.78 41.90 7.34
CA ILE A 767 -17.45 40.66 7.70
C ILE A 767 -18.93 40.80 7.31
N SER A 768 -19.40 39.87 6.48
CA SER A 768 -20.83 39.72 6.24
C SER A 768 -21.42 38.85 7.37
N SER A 769 -22.37 39.42 8.12
CA SER A 769 -23.03 38.73 9.23
C SER A 769 -23.94 37.58 8.77
N ASP A 770 -24.25 37.54 7.49
CA ASP A 770 -25.07 36.51 6.84
C ASP A 770 -24.68 36.34 5.37
N ASP A 771 -25.10 35.25 4.76
CA ASP A 771 -24.91 34.97 3.34
C ASP A 771 -25.64 36.03 2.44
N LYS A 772 -26.53 36.87 3.02
CA LYS A 772 -27.33 37.90 2.32
C LYS A 772 -26.47 39.01 1.74
N GLY A 773 -25.27 39.24 2.32
CA GLY A 773 -24.33 40.25 1.83
C GLY A 773 -23.52 39.80 0.61
N VAL A 774 -23.41 38.51 0.37
CA VAL A 774 -22.43 37.92 -0.55
C VAL A 774 -23.06 37.14 -1.70
N LEU A 775 -24.21 36.51 -1.47
CA LEU A 775 -24.86 35.60 -2.42
C LEU A 775 -26.19 36.22 -2.92
N ASP A 776 -26.53 35.90 -4.14
CA ASP A 776 -27.87 36.05 -4.70
C ASP A 776 -28.49 34.64 -4.79
N ILE A 777 -29.47 34.35 -3.94
CA ILE A 777 -30.10 33.05 -3.87
C ILE A 777 -31.43 33.07 -4.53
N SER A 778 -31.66 32.24 -5.53
CA SER A 778 -32.96 31.98 -6.13
C SER A 778 -33.39 30.53 -5.91
N LEU A 779 -34.65 30.37 -5.57
CA LEU A 779 -35.27 29.09 -5.29
C LEU A 779 -36.14 28.64 -6.45
N MET A 780 -35.99 27.41 -6.86
CA MET A 780 -36.88 26.78 -7.85
C MET A 780 -37.34 25.41 -7.35
N PRO A 781 -38.60 25.04 -7.62
CA PRO A 781 -39.10 23.70 -7.32
C PRO A 781 -38.46 22.69 -8.27
N ASN A 782 -38.03 21.52 -7.75
CA ASN A 782 -37.54 20.41 -8.55
C ASN A 782 -38.72 19.71 -9.23
N LEU A 783 -39.14 20.26 -10.36
CA LEU A 783 -40.36 19.80 -11.07
C LEU A 783 -40.37 18.31 -11.42
N PRO A 784 -39.26 17.69 -11.87
CA PRO A 784 -39.20 16.24 -12.13
C PRO A 784 -39.56 15.37 -10.92
N VAL A 785 -39.20 15.84 -9.70
CA VAL A 785 -39.44 15.14 -8.45
C VAL A 785 -40.83 15.48 -7.91
N LEU A 786 -41.15 16.77 -7.84
CA LEU A 786 -42.41 17.26 -7.29
C LEU A 786 -43.63 16.85 -8.10
N GLY A 787 -43.50 16.82 -9.44
CA GLY A 787 -44.63 16.49 -10.34
C GLY A 787 -45.20 15.11 -10.07
N LYS A 788 -44.35 14.15 -9.80
CA LYS A 788 -44.74 12.76 -9.47
C LYS A 788 -45.37 12.64 -8.08
N LYS A 789 -44.99 13.47 -7.13
CA LYS A 789 -45.40 13.37 -5.71
C LYS A 789 -46.64 14.24 -5.37
N TYR A 790 -46.72 15.44 -5.93
CA TYR A 790 -47.70 16.45 -5.52
C TYR A 790 -48.67 16.87 -6.63
N GLY A 791 -48.51 16.44 -7.88
CA GLY A 791 -49.47 16.67 -8.97
C GLY A 791 -49.92 18.12 -9.16
N ALA A 792 -51.21 18.41 -9.05
CA ALA A 792 -51.77 19.73 -9.22
C ALA A 792 -51.30 20.79 -8.18
N ALA A 793 -50.87 20.36 -6.98
CA ALA A 793 -50.39 21.23 -5.91
C ALA A 793 -49.00 21.86 -6.20
N VAL A 794 -48.26 21.35 -7.19
CA VAL A 794 -46.97 21.92 -7.62
C VAL A 794 -47.06 23.41 -7.95
N LYS A 795 -48.23 23.87 -8.49
CA LYS A 795 -48.43 25.28 -8.80
C LYS A 795 -48.45 26.15 -7.54
N ASP A 796 -49.11 25.67 -6.48
CA ASP A 796 -49.18 26.37 -5.21
C ASP A 796 -47.83 26.35 -4.48
N ILE A 797 -47.11 25.20 -4.49
CA ILE A 797 -45.76 25.10 -3.99
C ILE A 797 -44.82 26.09 -4.67
N ARG A 798 -44.85 26.18 -6.01
CA ARG A 798 -44.03 27.13 -6.78
C ARG A 798 -44.30 28.57 -6.40
N THR A 799 -45.60 28.95 -6.29
CA THR A 799 -46.01 30.31 -5.95
C THR A 799 -45.57 30.70 -4.54
N ASN A 800 -45.77 29.80 -3.56
CA ASN A 800 -45.40 30.08 -2.19
C ASN A 800 -43.86 30.03 -1.98
N LEU A 801 -43.15 29.11 -2.63
CA LEU A 801 -41.69 29.07 -2.60
C LEU A 801 -41.07 30.41 -3.11
N ALA A 802 -41.65 31.01 -4.14
CA ALA A 802 -41.16 32.29 -4.67
C ALA A 802 -41.40 33.48 -3.72
N LEU A 803 -42.29 33.36 -2.75
CA LEU A 803 -42.60 34.40 -1.75
C LEU A 803 -41.80 34.23 -0.44
N MET A 804 -41.12 33.10 -0.24
CA MET A 804 -40.30 32.84 0.94
C MET A 804 -38.97 33.57 0.88
N ASP A 805 -38.38 33.86 2.06
CA ASP A 805 -37.01 34.38 2.11
C ASP A 805 -36.04 33.29 1.60
N PRO A 806 -35.35 33.54 0.46
CA PRO A 806 -34.47 32.56 -0.13
C PRO A 806 -33.34 32.08 0.82
N PHE A 807 -32.87 32.94 1.71
CA PHE A 807 -31.82 32.62 2.64
C PHE A 807 -32.28 31.73 3.80
N GLU A 808 -33.52 31.93 4.27
CA GLU A 808 -34.10 31.06 5.29
C GLU A 808 -34.28 29.63 4.77
N VAL A 809 -34.84 29.51 3.56
CA VAL A 809 -35.01 28.20 2.90
C VAL A 809 -33.67 27.56 2.60
N TYR A 810 -32.70 28.32 2.12
CA TYR A 810 -31.34 27.82 1.88
C TYR A 810 -30.69 27.32 3.18
N GLY A 811 -30.87 28.04 4.30
CA GLY A 811 -30.37 27.61 5.61
C GLY A 811 -30.95 26.28 6.06
N GLN A 812 -32.25 26.04 5.85
CA GLN A 812 -32.92 24.75 6.17
C GLN A 812 -32.44 23.64 5.24
N VAL A 813 -32.41 23.87 3.93
CA VAL A 813 -31.92 22.90 2.94
C VAL A 813 -30.45 22.49 3.23
N LYS A 814 -29.59 23.45 3.57
CA LYS A 814 -28.17 23.20 3.89
C LYS A 814 -27.98 22.34 5.14
N LYS A 815 -28.91 22.44 6.10
CA LYS A 815 -28.92 21.59 7.30
C LYS A 815 -29.56 20.22 7.08
N GLY A 816 -30.11 19.95 5.91
CA GLY A 816 -30.87 18.74 5.61
C GLY A 816 -32.26 18.72 6.26
N GLU A 817 -32.80 19.89 6.65
CA GLU A 817 -34.11 20.05 7.28
C GLU A 817 -35.19 20.14 6.21
N LYS A 818 -36.39 19.62 6.52
CA LYS A 818 -37.55 19.73 5.64
C LYS A 818 -38.10 21.14 5.67
N VAL A 819 -38.52 21.65 4.50
CA VAL A 819 -39.08 22.99 4.35
C VAL A 819 -40.60 22.91 4.24
N SER A 820 -41.31 23.68 5.07
CA SER A 820 -42.77 23.75 5.00
C SER A 820 -43.22 24.80 4.00
N ILE A 821 -43.87 24.40 2.90
CA ILE A 821 -44.30 25.26 1.81
C ILE A 821 -45.78 24.95 1.46
N ALA A 822 -46.67 25.94 1.56
CA ALA A 822 -48.08 25.79 1.21
C ALA A 822 -48.78 24.61 1.96
N GLY A 823 -48.35 24.29 3.18
CA GLY A 823 -48.88 23.18 3.98
C GLY A 823 -48.27 21.81 3.64
N PHE A 824 -47.30 21.76 2.72
CA PHE A 824 -46.51 20.54 2.39
C PHE A 824 -45.12 20.62 3.00
N LEU A 825 -44.64 19.49 3.49
CA LEU A 825 -43.25 19.32 3.98
C LEU A 825 -42.38 18.77 2.83
N LEU A 826 -41.56 19.63 2.26
CA LEU A 826 -40.63 19.29 1.16
C LEU A 826 -39.31 18.81 1.72
N GLU A 827 -38.77 17.77 1.11
CA GLU A 827 -37.41 17.30 1.34
C GLU A 827 -36.38 18.24 0.67
N PRO A 828 -35.15 18.35 1.15
CA PRO A 828 -34.11 19.20 0.56
C PRO A 828 -33.90 19.00 -0.95
N GLU A 829 -33.98 17.76 -1.42
CA GLU A 829 -33.80 17.38 -2.84
C GLU A 829 -35.00 17.85 -3.75
N GLU A 830 -36.12 18.22 -3.15
CA GLU A 830 -37.32 18.70 -3.84
C GLU A 830 -37.24 20.20 -4.16
N ILE A 831 -36.21 20.89 -3.61
CA ILE A 831 -35.97 22.32 -3.83
C ILE A 831 -34.64 22.52 -4.52
N ILE A 832 -34.62 23.14 -5.68
CA ILE A 832 -33.41 23.55 -6.38
C ILE A 832 -33.02 24.94 -5.85
N VAL A 833 -31.90 25.02 -5.18
CA VAL A 833 -31.28 26.26 -4.73
C VAL A 833 -30.26 26.70 -5.77
N ASN A 834 -30.51 27.74 -6.52
CA ASN A 834 -29.54 28.38 -7.39
C ASN A 834 -28.83 29.51 -6.63
N ILE A 835 -27.52 29.34 -6.48
CA ILE A 835 -26.68 30.33 -5.84
C ILE A 835 -26.02 31.16 -6.94
N GLY A 836 -26.44 32.41 -7.08
CA GLY A 836 -25.83 33.40 -7.97
C GLY A 836 -24.84 34.30 -7.25
N GLU A 837 -24.03 35.02 -8.04
CA GLU A 837 -23.16 36.07 -7.53
C GLU A 837 -23.95 37.38 -7.44
N ARG A 838 -23.79 38.10 -6.33
CA ARG A 838 -24.39 39.45 -6.22
C ARG A 838 -23.84 40.35 -7.32
N GLN A 839 -24.70 41.12 -7.96
CA GLN A 839 -24.29 42.02 -9.04
C GLN A 839 -23.17 42.97 -8.58
N GLY A 840 -22.09 43.07 -9.35
CA GLY A 840 -20.89 43.85 -9.00
C GLY A 840 -19.91 43.14 -8.05
N TYR A 841 -20.12 41.85 -7.75
CA TYR A 841 -19.20 41.03 -6.97
C TYR A 841 -18.91 39.70 -7.66
N SER A 842 -17.68 39.24 -7.49
CA SER A 842 -17.31 37.86 -7.80
C SER A 842 -17.08 37.08 -6.52
N VAL A 843 -17.64 35.87 -6.42
CA VAL A 843 -17.69 35.09 -5.18
C VAL A 843 -17.02 33.75 -5.34
N SER A 844 -16.28 33.34 -4.29
CA SER A 844 -15.80 31.95 -4.14
C SER A 844 -16.11 31.46 -2.73
N SER A 845 -16.57 30.21 -2.60
CA SER A 845 -16.93 29.63 -1.32
C SER A 845 -16.45 28.20 -1.21
N ASP A 846 -16.10 27.78 0.00
CA ASP A 846 -15.74 26.40 0.35
C ASP A 846 -15.92 26.16 1.84
N ALA A 847 -16.46 24.98 2.21
CA ALA A 847 -16.59 24.48 3.57
C ALA A 847 -17.19 25.48 4.59
N GLY A 848 -18.18 26.29 4.16
CA GLY A 848 -18.88 27.25 5.01
C GLY A 848 -18.22 28.64 5.08
N TYR A 849 -17.11 28.86 4.37
CA TYR A 849 -16.49 30.17 4.18
C TYR A 849 -16.84 30.70 2.79
N ALA A 850 -17.00 32.03 2.66
CA ALA A 850 -17.13 32.69 1.37
C ALA A 850 -16.37 34.00 1.35
N VAL A 851 -15.84 34.35 0.18
CA VAL A 851 -15.21 35.65 -0.07
C VAL A 851 -15.77 36.23 -1.37
N ALA A 852 -16.33 37.45 -1.30
CA ALA A 852 -16.82 38.22 -2.45
C ALA A 852 -15.91 39.43 -2.68
N ILE A 853 -15.38 39.56 -3.87
CA ILE A 853 -14.57 40.70 -4.31
C ILE A 853 -15.41 41.64 -5.16
N LYS A 854 -15.45 42.91 -4.81
CA LYS A 854 -16.11 43.94 -5.61
C LYS A 854 -15.38 44.12 -6.94
N THR A 855 -16.09 44.00 -8.04
CA THR A 855 -15.52 44.02 -9.41
C THR A 855 -15.53 45.39 -10.07
N ASP A 856 -16.36 46.34 -9.56
CA ASP A 856 -16.39 47.68 -10.06
C ASP A 856 -15.15 48.46 -9.61
N LEU A 857 -14.37 48.93 -10.57
CA LEU A 857 -13.10 49.62 -10.32
C LEU A 857 -13.29 51.15 -10.56
N THR A 858 -12.82 51.95 -9.60
CA THR A 858 -12.70 53.41 -9.76
C THR A 858 -11.43 53.74 -10.55
N LYS A 859 -11.38 54.97 -11.15
CA LYS A 859 -10.19 55.44 -11.87
C LYS A 859 -8.93 55.34 -11.01
N ASN A 860 -8.97 55.74 -9.75
CA ASN A 860 -7.82 55.69 -8.85
C ASN A 860 -7.31 54.24 -8.61
N LEU A 861 -8.22 53.24 -8.52
CA LEU A 861 -7.84 51.83 -8.38
C LEU A 861 -7.20 51.30 -9.66
N ILE A 862 -7.68 51.72 -10.84
CA ILE A 862 -7.11 51.38 -12.13
C ILE A 862 -5.69 51.96 -12.24
N ASP A 863 -5.53 53.25 -11.93
CA ASP A 863 -4.21 53.93 -11.99
C ASP A 863 -3.18 53.27 -11.04
N GLU A 864 -3.59 52.95 -9.82
CA GLU A 864 -2.74 52.18 -8.88
C GLU A 864 -2.42 50.77 -9.43
N GLY A 865 -3.37 50.10 -10.09
CA GLY A 865 -3.10 48.80 -10.74
C GLY A 865 -2.07 48.91 -11.84
N ILE A 866 -2.15 49.95 -12.65
CA ILE A 866 -1.15 50.26 -13.70
C ILE A 866 0.23 50.56 -13.10
N SER A 867 0.31 51.33 -12.01
CA SER A 867 1.60 51.62 -11.35
C SER A 867 2.27 50.31 -10.84
N ARG A 868 1.48 49.37 -10.32
CA ARG A 868 1.98 48.05 -9.88
C ARG A 868 2.43 47.20 -11.07
N GLU A 869 1.77 47.30 -12.22
CA GLU A 869 2.20 46.63 -13.45
C GLU A 869 3.53 47.20 -13.96
N VAL A 870 3.69 48.53 -13.94
CA VAL A 870 4.96 49.22 -14.26
C VAL A 870 6.10 48.68 -13.41
N VAL A 871 5.92 48.67 -12.08
CA VAL A 871 6.92 48.13 -11.13
C VAL A 871 7.27 46.66 -11.46
N HIS A 872 6.27 45.85 -11.76
CA HIS A 872 6.52 44.47 -12.15
C HIS A 872 7.36 44.33 -13.43
N GLN A 873 7.08 45.13 -14.43
CA GLN A 873 7.86 45.14 -15.68
C GLN A 873 9.29 45.60 -15.43
N ILE A 874 9.49 46.66 -14.62
CA ILE A 874 10.83 47.14 -14.27
C ILE A 874 11.63 46.04 -13.54
N GLN A 875 11.00 45.28 -12.63
CA GLN A 875 11.67 44.16 -11.95
C GLN A 875 12.05 43.01 -12.94
N ASN A 876 11.23 42.78 -13.97
CA ASN A 876 11.58 41.84 -15.04
C ASN A 876 12.77 42.37 -15.86
N MET A 877 12.77 43.66 -16.21
CA MET A 877 13.87 44.29 -16.91
C MET A 877 15.17 44.22 -16.13
N ARG A 878 15.17 44.45 -14.80
CA ARG A 878 16.34 44.28 -13.93
C ARG A 878 16.94 42.87 -14.05
N LYS A 879 16.06 41.83 -14.03
CA LYS A 879 16.47 40.46 -14.20
C LYS A 879 17.05 40.19 -15.59
N SER A 880 16.41 40.68 -16.64
CA SER A 880 16.86 40.53 -18.02
C SER A 880 18.19 41.25 -18.29
N ALA A 881 18.37 42.40 -17.65
CA ALA A 881 19.62 43.16 -17.71
C ALA A 881 20.77 42.53 -16.88
N GLY A 882 20.52 41.52 -16.12
CA GLY A 882 21.52 40.83 -15.27
C GLY A 882 21.90 41.63 -14.02
N PHE A 883 21.07 42.54 -13.56
CA PHE A 883 21.35 43.33 -12.34
C PHE A 883 21.26 42.46 -11.11
N ASN A 884 22.08 42.75 -10.09
CA ASN A 884 21.95 42.13 -8.80
C ASN A 884 20.65 42.58 -8.11
N ILE A 885 20.17 41.75 -7.19
CA ILE A 885 18.93 42.05 -6.47
C ILE A 885 19.03 43.33 -5.65
N SER A 886 20.20 43.62 -5.13
CA SER A 886 20.51 44.80 -4.28
C SER A 886 20.93 46.03 -5.06
N ASP A 887 21.10 45.96 -6.37
CA ASP A 887 21.57 47.14 -7.17
C ASP A 887 20.53 48.23 -7.14
N HIS A 888 20.95 49.45 -6.82
CA HIS A 888 20.16 50.66 -7.01
C HIS A 888 20.17 51.07 -8.46
N ILE A 889 19.11 51.74 -8.96
CA ILE A 889 18.98 52.06 -10.37
C ILE A 889 18.61 53.54 -10.59
N ILE A 890 18.97 54.02 -11.75
CA ILE A 890 18.42 55.23 -12.36
C ILE A 890 17.34 54.75 -13.36
N LEU A 891 16.14 55.31 -13.27
CA LEU A 891 15.00 54.97 -14.09
C LEU A 891 14.61 56.16 -15.00
N LYS A 892 14.55 55.93 -16.30
CA LYS A 892 13.98 56.90 -17.26
C LYS A 892 12.79 56.30 -18.00
N TYR A 893 11.75 57.09 -18.19
CA TYR A 893 10.56 56.68 -18.89
C TYR A 893 10.05 57.73 -19.88
N TYR A 894 9.50 57.27 -20.99
CA TYR A 894 8.97 58.15 -22.05
C TYR A 894 7.92 57.41 -22.87
N GLY A 895 6.82 58.10 -23.27
CA GLY A 895 5.82 57.46 -24.11
C GLY A 895 4.41 58.01 -23.87
N ASN A 896 3.45 57.12 -23.68
CA ASN A 896 2.04 57.53 -23.52
C ASN A 896 1.83 58.48 -22.32
N PRO A 897 1.22 59.68 -22.52
CA PRO A 897 1.07 60.68 -21.44
C PRO A 897 0.32 60.19 -20.22
N ASN A 898 -0.69 59.33 -20.40
CA ASN A 898 -1.46 58.80 -19.30
C ASN A 898 -0.60 57.87 -18.39
N ILE A 899 0.26 57.04 -18.97
CA ILE A 899 1.18 56.20 -18.19
C ILE A 899 2.23 57.08 -17.47
N GLN A 900 2.75 58.15 -18.13
CA GLN A 900 3.64 59.11 -17.48
C GLN A 900 3.01 59.78 -16.27
N GLU A 901 1.76 60.28 -16.39
CA GLU A 901 0.99 60.86 -15.29
C GLU A 901 0.80 59.87 -14.14
N ILE A 902 0.53 58.61 -14.45
CA ILE A 902 0.37 57.56 -13.45
C ILE A 902 1.68 57.28 -12.69
N ILE A 903 2.80 57.22 -13.40
CA ILE A 903 4.13 57.06 -12.76
C ILE A 903 4.43 58.24 -11.85
N GLU A 904 4.20 59.47 -12.34
CA GLU A 904 4.42 60.73 -11.59
C GLU A 904 3.56 60.79 -10.31
N ASN A 905 2.29 60.34 -10.38
CA ASN A 905 1.39 60.33 -9.24
C ASN A 905 1.75 59.24 -8.20
N HIS A 906 2.60 58.25 -8.58
CA HIS A 906 3.01 57.12 -7.70
C HIS A 906 4.52 56.99 -7.56
N LEU A 907 5.26 58.13 -7.68
CA LEU A 907 6.72 58.12 -7.66
C LEU A 907 7.35 57.41 -6.44
N ASP A 908 6.84 57.72 -5.22
CA ASP A 908 7.35 57.09 -4.00
C ASP A 908 7.21 55.58 -4.00
N TYR A 909 6.07 55.07 -4.52
CA TYR A 909 5.81 53.65 -4.67
C TYR A 909 6.75 53.01 -5.70
N VAL A 910 6.88 53.63 -6.86
CA VAL A 910 7.74 53.11 -7.94
C VAL A 910 9.22 53.11 -7.49
N SER A 911 9.70 54.21 -6.89
CA SER A 911 11.08 54.33 -6.38
C SER A 911 11.38 53.25 -5.35
N SER A 912 10.52 53.13 -4.34
CA SER A 912 10.75 52.20 -3.24
C SER A 912 10.73 50.73 -3.67
N GLU A 913 9.83 50.33 -4.59
CA GLU A 913 9.67 48.96 -5.06
C GLU A 913 10.67 48.55 -6.15
N THR A 914 11.35 49.52 -6.79
CA THR A 914 12.34 49.26 -7.84
C THR A 914 13.78 49.59 -7.42
N LEU A 915 13.99 50.06 -6.19
CA LEU A 915 15.28 50.60 -5.73
C LEU A 915 15.83 51.68 -6.65
N ALA A 916 14.93 52.55 -7.15
CA ALA A 916 15.35 53.63 -7.99
C ALA A 916 15.74 54.88 -7.16
N ASP A 917 17.03 55.28 -7.23
CA ASP A 917 17.55 56.48 -6.58
C ASP A 917 17.09 57.74 -7.31
N ASP A 918 16.91 57.66 -8.62
CA ASP A 918 16.48 58.76 -9.49
C ASP A 918 15.49 58.26 -10.54
N ILE A 919 14.40 59.00 -10.73
CA ILE A 919 13.35 58.71 -11.70
C ILE A 919 13.06 59.95 -12.54
N GLU A 920 13.29 59.86 -13.83
CA GLU A 920 13.17 61.03 -14.76
C GLU A 920 12.21 60.74 -15.92
N SER A 921 11.27 61.65 -16.17
CA SER A 921 10.41 61.62 -17.35
C SER A 921 11.19 62.14 -18.58
N ALA A 922 12.04 61.26 -19.11
CA ALA A 922 12.90 61.59 -20.27
C ALA A 922 13.18 60.36 -21.12
N LYS A 923 13.49 60.55 -22.42
CA LYS A 923 13.82 59.46 -23.32
C LYS A 923 15.16 58.83 -22.87
N PRO A 924 15.21 57.52 -22.61
CA PRO A 924 16.47 56.85 -22.22
C PRO A 924 17.54 56.92 -23.29
N SER A 925 18.80 57.15 -22.89
CA SER A 925 19.98 57.16 -23.74
C SER A 925 20.52 55.74 -23.98
N ALA A 926 21.38 55.54 -24.94
CA ALA A 926 21.88 54.22 -25.36
C ALA A 926 22.69 53.45 -24.30
N ASP A 927 23.07 54.06 -23.20
CA ASP A 927 23.77 53.46 -22.05
C ASP A 927 22.81 52.86 -20.99
N PHE A 928 21.52 52.99 -21.21
CA PHE A 928 20.48 52.29 -20.41
C PHE A 928 20.10 50.94 -21.04
N TYR A 929 19.69 50.00 -20.21
CA TYR A 929 18.94 48.84 -20.68
C TYR A 929 17.50 49.29 -20.95
N ILE A 930 17.07 49.21 -22.21
CA ILE A 930 15.81 49.82 -22.69
C ILE A 930 14.86 48.74 -23.16
N GLU A 931 13.62 48.80 -22.70
CA GLU A 931 12.51 48.03 -23.26
C GLU A 931 11.30 48.93 -23.58
N THR A 932 10.58 48.59 -24.64
CA THR A 932 9.28 49.17 -24.94
C THR A 932 8.19 48.23 -24.39
N LEU A 933 7.45 48.73 -23.42
CA LEU A 933 6.40 47.98 -22.72
C LEU A 933 5.04 48.37 -23.26
N ASN A 934 4.16 47.38 -23.38
CA ASN A 934 2.73 47.59 -23.64
C ASN A 934 1.93 47.35 -22.36
N ILE A 935 1.33 48.41 -21.80
CA ILE A 935 0.57 48.35 -20.57
C ILE A 935 -0.83 48.87 -20.89
N GLU A 936 -1.84 48.02 -20.78
CA GLU A 936 -3.25 48.33 -21.11
C GLU A 936 -3.39 48.98 -22.52
N ASP A 937 -2.76 48.34 -23.52
CA ASP A 937 -2.70 48.77 -24.90
C ASP A 937 -2.05 50.15 -25.15
N LYS A 938 -1.25 50.62 -24.19
CA LYS A 938 -0.48 51.88 -24.24
C LYS A 938 1.00 51.61 -24.19
N GLU A 939 1.74 52.15 -25.11
CA GLU A 939 3.19 52.02 -25.20
C GLU A 939 3.92 52.98 -24.27
N VAL A 940 4.91 52.49 -23.51
CA VAL A 940 5.85 53.27 -22.74
C VAL A 940 7.24 52.69 -22.92
N VAL A 941 8.22 53.53 -23.15
CA VAL A 941 9.64 53.16 -23.23
C VAL A 941 10.26 53.38 -21.86
N ILE A 942 10.81 52.29 -21.27
CA ILE A 942 11.48 52.37 -19.97
C ILE A 942 12.95 52.02 -20.16
N GLY A 943 13.82 52.81 -19.54
CA GLY A 943 15.26 52.50 -19.45
C GLY A 943 15.71 52.46 -18.02
N ILE A 944 16.51 51.41 -17.70
CA ILE A 944 17.13 51.23 -16.39
C ILE A 944 18.65 51.15 -16.51
N LYS A 945 19.34 51.73 -15.52
CA LYS A 945 20.79 51.67 -15.40
C LYS A 945 21.17 51.60 -13.93
N VAL A 946 22.20 50.81 -13.59
CA VAL A 946 22.70 50.74 -12.21
C VAL A 946 23.19 52.13 -11.78
N SER A 947 22.77 52.61 -10.62
CA SER A 947 23.26 53.80 -9.97
C SER A 947 24.69 53.55 -9.50
N THR A 948 25.67 54.35 -9.97
CA THR A 948 27.09 54.21 -9.63
C THR A 948 27.44 54.84 -8.30
#